data_a6a20934468f4f9c6a661f870044d671
#
_entry.id   a6a20934468f4f9c6a661f870044d671
#
_cell.length_a   1.000
_cell.length_b   1.000
_cell.length_c   1.000
_cell.angle_alpha   90.00
_cell.angle_beta   90.00
_cell.angle_gamma   90.00
#
_symmetry.space_group_name_H-M   'P 1'
#
loop_
_entity.id
_entity.type
_entity.pdbx_description
1 polymer ?
#
loop_
_entity_poly.entity_id
_entity_poly.type
_entity_poly.pdbx_seq_one_letter_code
_entity_poly.pdbx_strand_id
1 'polypeptide(L)'
;MFKKASVVAMTCGAVMAGCGTGPTVESQEIISNLIEAGFPADDILVVDGAVYVGRDAHVTLDASREMLQTPEGSAEQYRSTNLVGTGVTKICVNPTAEFNTYTNLSRGLDQAIINYNERGLRITFARGPASGCTATITAQAVSGIGAESGFPSGGLPYGKIIIGAGFNSYSVDVNEHVITHELGHAIGFRHSDYYDRSISCGDGGNEGEAGVGAIHIPNTPNTATVGGSLMNSCGLTPDIGEWTASDITALNYLYPHLPTGPGAARKVAAGGFSADYWADAATQFLPGDFNGDGKMDFIAIHPRSGTYADTFLSNGNGTIRKVASGGFSTGYSADASTRFLPGDFNGDGKADFIAIHPRGGTYANTFLSNGDGTIRQVASGGFTADYWADASTQFLPGDFNGDGKADFIAIHPRGGTYADTFLSNGNGTFRKVASGGFSAGYWADASTRFLTGDFNGDGKADFIAIHPRGGTYANTFLSNGDGTIRQVASGGFTADYWADAATRFLPGDFNGDGKADFIAIHPRGGTYADTFLSNANGTFRKVASGGFSAGYWAEAATRFLTGDFNGDGKVDFIAIHPGGGTYANTFLSNGDGTIRQVASGGFTADYWADAATRFLPGDFSGDGKADFIAIHPGGGTYADTFLMY
;
A
#
# COMPACT_ATOMS: atom_id res chain seq x y z
N MET A 1 11.29 -40.28 25.39
CA MET A 1 12.70 -40.66 25.69
C MET A 1 13.47 -39.37 25.84
N PHE A 2 13.73 -38.96 27.03
CA PHE A 2 14.46 -37.74 27.36
C PHE A 2 15.95 -37.97 27.11
N LYS A 3 16.57 -37.19 26.22
CA LYS A 3 18.03 -37.10 26.15
C LYS A 3 18.49 -35.94 27.03
N LYS A 4 19.29 -36.31 28.03
CA LYS A 4 19.97 -35.40 28.94
C LYS A 4 21.01 -34.57 28.19
N ALA A 5 20.93 -33.24 28.27
CA ALA A 5 22.01 -32.34 27.88
C ALA A 5 23.11 -32.42 28.99
N SER A 6 24.30 -32.77 28.56
CA SER A 6 25.50 -32.76 29.46
C SER A 6 26.08 -31.34 29.43
N VAL A 7 26.09 -30.73 30.63
CA VAL A 7 26.84 -29.49 30.86
C VAL A 7 28.32 -29.83 30.83
N VAL A 8 29.05 -29.32 29.85
CA VAL A 8 30.52 -29.37 29.81
C VAL A 8 31.05 -28.21 30.65
N ALA A 9 31.57 -28.54 31.84
CA ALA A 9 32.33 -27.59 32.62
C ALA A 9 33.73 -27.46 31.99
N MET A 10 34.04 -26.32 31.38
CA MET A 10 35.38 -25.98 30.94
C MET A 10 36.22 -25.50 32.10
N THR A 11 37.24 -26.30 32.48
CA THR A 11 38.24 -25.93 33.47
C THR A 11 39.20 -24.91 32.87
N CYS A 12 39.23 -23.73 33.46
CA CYS A 12 40.21 -22.67 33.16
C CYS A 12 41.61 -23.08 33.54
N GLY A 13 42.52 -23.16 32.57
CA GLY A 13 43.98 -23.16 32.77
C GLY A 13 44.48 -21.71 32.86
N ALA A 14 45.13 -21.41 33.99
CA ALA A 14 45.56 -20.08 34.38
C ALA A 14 46.60 -19.44 33.48
N VAL A 15 46.36 -18.16 33.02
CA VAL A 15 47.38 -17.11 32.99
C VAL A 15 46.71 -15.77 33.35
N MET A 16 47.23 -15.23 34.41
CA MET A 16 47.19 -13.89 35.04
C MET A 16 46.35 -12.74 34.50
N ALA A 17 45.50 -12.28 35.47
CA ALA A 17 45.16 -10.91 35.85
C ALA A 17 44.14 -10.13 35.02
N GLY A 18 42.91 -10.23 35.46
CA GLY A 18 41.81 -9.31 35.27
C GLY A 18 40.56 -9.93 35.86
N CYS A 19 40.19 -9.57 37.13
CA CYS A 19 38.91 -9.99 37.71
C CYS A 19 37.74 -9.30 36.98
N GLY A 20 37.30 -9.86 35.83
CA GLY A 20 36.02 -9.60 35.27
C GLY A 20 34.97 -10.41 36.03
N THR A 21 33.86 -9.79 36.43
CA THR A 21 32.69 -10.47 36.98
C THR A 21 32.20 -11.49 35.94
N GLY A 22 31.98 -12.75 36.36
CA GLY A 22 31.43 -13.78 35.45
C GLY A 22 30.11 -13.32 34.81
N PRO A 23 29.67 -13.99 33.72
CA PRO A 23 28.48 -13.60 32.99
C PRO A 23 27.28 -13.47 33.94
N THR A 24 26.56 -12.37 33.85
CA THR A 24 25.35 -12.11 34.61
C THR A 24 24.22 -13.07 34.19
N VAL A 25 23.15 -13.16 34.96
CA VAL A 25 21.96 -13.94 34.55
C VAL A 25 21.41 -13.44 33.22
N GLU A 26 21.45 -12.13 33.01
CA GLU A 26 21.03 -11.50 31.74
C GLU A 26 21.95 -11.87 30.56
N SER A 27 23.28 -11.80 30.76
CA SER A 27 24.24 -12.23 29.73
C SER A 27 24.09 -13.71 29.36
N GLN A 28 23.75 -14.56 30.34
CA GLN A 28 23.50 -16.00 30.13
C GLN A 28 22.23 -16.23 29.31
N GLU A 29 21.16 -15.44 29.55
CA GLU A 29 19.94 -15.50 28.73
C GLU A 29 20.22 -15.03 27.28
N ILE A 30 20.94 -13.92 27.12
CA ILE A 30 21.36 -13.43 25.77
C ILE A 30 22.15 -14.51 25.04
N ILE A 31 23.15 -15.12 25.68
CA ILE A 31 23.98 -16.20 25.09
C ILE A 31 23.10 -17.38 24.69
N SER A 32 22.15 -17.77 25.55
CA SER A 32 21.24 -18.88 25.29
C SER A 32 20.36 -18.58 24.07
N ASN A 33 19.81 -17.38 24.01
CA ASN A 33 18.97 -16.93 22.89
C ASN A 33 19.76 -16.88 21.59
N LEU A 34 21.00 -16.38 21.62
CA LEU A 34 21.87 -16.32 20.45
C LEU A 34 22.26 -17.71 19.93
N ILE A 35 22.58 -18.65 20.81
CA ILE A 35 22.85 -20.05 20.44
C ILE A 35 21.59 -20.69 19.84
N GLU A 36 20.40 -20.44 20.41
CA GLU A 36 19.12 -20.91 19.88
C GLU A 36 18.80 -20.25 18.53
N ALA A 37 19.17 -18.98 18.36
CA ALA A 37 19.05 -18.23 17.11
C ALA A 37 20.11 -18.63 16.04
N GLY A 38 21.02 -19.57 16.35
CA GLY A 38 21.96 -20.15 15.38
C GLY A 38 23.37 -19.53 15.37
N PHE A 39 23.70 -18.63 16.29
CA PHE A 39 25.06 -18.08 16.40
C PHE A 39 26.02 -19.14 16.99
N PRO A 40 27.24 -19.35 16.42
CA PRO A 40 28.25 -20.21 16.99
C PRO A 40 28.68 -19.73 18.38
N ALA A 41 28.81 -20.65 19.31
CA ALA A 41 29.21 -20.29 20.68
C ALA A 41 30.62 -19.67 20.77
N ASP A 42 31.47 -19.92 19.81
CA ASP A 42 32.85 -19.38 19.70
C ASP A 42 32.89 -17.98 19.05
N ASP A 43 31.80 -17.53 18.45
CA ASP A 43 31.65 -16.16 17.94
C ASP A 43 30.91 -15.23 18.91
N ILE A 44 30.36 -15.78 20.01
CA ILE A 44 29.70 -14.99 21.05
C ILE A 44 30.76 -14.55 22.08
N LEU A 45 31.02 -13.26 22.14
CA LEU A 45 31.98 -12.68 23.07
C LEU A 45 31.26 -12.00 24.24
N VAL A 46 31.80 -12.12 25.44
CA VAL A 46 31.33 -11.39 26.63
C VAL A 46 32.45 -10.50 27.13
N VAL A 47 32.26 -9.20 27.03
CA VAL A 47 33.21 -8.17 27.47
C VAL A 47 32.53 -7.29 28.50
N ASP A 48 33.05 -7.24 29.73
CA ASP A 48 32.49 -6.45 30.84
C ASP A 48 31.00 -6.67 31.10
N GLY A 49 30.50 -7.90 30.85
CA GLY A 49 29.08 -8.28 31.00
C GLY A 49 28.21 -8.01 29.81
N ALA A 50 28.66 -7.28 28.80
CA ALA A 50 27.99 -7.08 27.51
C ALA A 50 28.28 -8.24 26.57
N VAL A 51 27.30 -8.64 25.75
CA VAL A 51 27.39 -9.77 24.81
C VAL A 51 27.47 -9.25 23.38
N TYR A 52 28.44 -9.74 22.63
CA TYR A 52 28.72 -9.34 21.24
C TYR A 52 28.71 -10.54 20.31
N VAL A 53 28.33 -10.33 19.05
CA VAL A 53 28.49 -11.27 17.93
C VAL A 53 29.23 -10.59 16.79
N GLY A 54 29.89 -11.36 15.93
CA GLY A 54 30.66 -10.81 14.79
C GLY A 54 31.87 -9.95 15.22
N ARG A 55 32.20 -9.92 16.50
CA ARG A 55 33.26 -9.16 17.21
C ARG A 55 32.94 -7.70 17.52
N ASP A 56 31.93 -7.08 16.92
CA ASP A 56 31.60 -5.65 16.99
C ASP A 56 30.11 -5.36 17.23
N ALA A 57 29.23 -6.30 16.99
CA ALA A 57 27.79 -6.10 17.16
C ALA A 57 27.31 -6.47 18.57
N HIS A 58 27.05 -5.48 19.42
CA HIS A 58 26.47 -5.67 20.76
C HIS A 58 25.01 -6.10 20.68
N VAL A 59 24.66 -7.13 21.46
CA VAL A 59 23.28 -7.66 21.51
C VAL A 59 22.66 -7.40 22.89
N THR A 60 21.55 -6.71 22.92
CA THR A 60 20.74 -6.50 24.12
C THR A 60 19.84 -7.70 24.37
N LEU A 61 19.31 -7.83 25.61
CA LEU A 61 18.40 -8.90 25.96
C LEU A 61 17.13 -8.88 25.07
N ASP A 62 16.54 -7.69 24.86
CA ASP A 62 15.35 -7.56 24.04
C ASP A 62 15.63 -7.91 22.57
N ALA A 63 16.77 -7.46 22.01
CA ALA A 63 17.18 -7.83 20.66
C ALA A 63 17.37 -9.35 20.53
N SER A 64 18.00 -10.02 21.51
CA SER A 64 18.20 -11.47 21.50
C SER A 64 16.88 -12.26 21.52
N ARG A 65 15.88 -11.78 22.27
CA ARG A 65 14.54 -12.39 22.33
C ARG A 65 13.77 -12.23 21.03
N GLU A 66 13.89 -11.07 20.39
CA GLU A 66 13.27 -10.81 19.08
C GLU A 66 13.89 -11.68 17.99
N MET A 67 15.19 -11.98 18.06
CA MET A 67 15.89 -12.85 17.12
C MET A 67 15.37 -14.30 17.09
N LEU A 68 14.66 -14.75 18.11
CA LEU A 68 14.07 -16.10 18.16
C LEU A 68 12.77 -16.27 17.34
N GLN A 69 12.24 -15.22 16.68
CA GLN A 69 10.86 -15.21 16.18
C GLN A 69 10.66 -15.42 14.67
N THR A 70 11.68 -15.74 13.82
CA THR A 70 11.52 -15.78 12.34
C THR A 70 12.22 -16.93 11.59
N PRO A 71 11.78 -17.29 10.34
CA PRO A 71 12.31 -18.43 9.56
C PRO A 71 13.27 -18.07 8.39
N GLU A 72 13.91 -19.12 7.83
CA GLU A 72 15.15 -19.26 7.06
C GLU A 72 15.29 -18.69 5.64
N GLY A 73 16.57 -18.50 5.15
CA GLY A 73 17.01 -18.34 3.74
C GLY A 73 18.40 -17.70 3.56
N SER A 74 19.24 -18.17 2.63
CA SER A 74 20.67 -17.82 2.43
C SER A 74 20.98 -16.92 1.21
N ALA A 75 21.94 -15.94 1.29
CA ALA A 75 22.80 -15.29 0.26
C ALA A 75 23.39 -13.91 0.68
N GLU A 76 24.04 -13.07 -0.15
CA GLU A 76 24.89 -11.91 0.19
C GLU A 76 24.13 -10.60 0.43
N GLN A 77 24.48 -9.79 1.34
CA GLN A 77 23.84 -8.68 2.04
C GLN A 77 22.76 -9.18 3.01
N TYR A 78 23.12 -9.08 4.26
CA TYR A 78 22.32 -9.66 5.33
C TYR A 78 21.82 -8.60 6.28
N ARG A 79 20.62 -8.88 6.82
CA ARG A 79 20.02 -8.09 7.90
C ARG A 79 19.77 -8.96 9.13
N SER A 80 19.72 -8.33 10.28
CA SER A 80 19.11 -8.93 11.46
C SER A 80 17.58 -9.10 11.27
N THR A 81 16.95 -9.93 12.09
CA THR A 81 15.48 -10.02 12.13
C THR A 81 14.85 -8.68 12.46
N ASN A 82 15.52 -7.91 13.33
CA ASN A 82 15.05 -6.64 13.83
C ASN A 82 15.47 -5.51 12.89
N LEU A 83 14.53 -4.68 12.53
CA LEU A 83 14.72 -3.48 11.72
C LEU A 83 14.13 -2.26 12.42
N VAL A 84 14.57 -1.10 11.99
CA VAL A 84 13.97 0.16 12.44
C VAL A 84 12.54 0.27 11.90
N GLY A 85 11.57 0.46 12.78
CA GLY A 85 10.15 0.54 12.48
C GLY A 85 9.75 1.79 11.69
N THR A 86 8.55 1.77 11.11
CA THR A 86 8.04 2.88 10.27
C THR A 86 7.79 4.17 11.04
N GLY A 87 7.60 4.10 12.37
CA GLY A 87 7.49 5.29 13.23
C GLY A 87 8.79 6.10 13.36
N VAL A 88 9.94 5.52 12.95
CA VAL A 88 11.22 6.25 12.94
C VAL A 88 11.46 6.82 11.56
N THR A 89 11.42 8.15 11.45
CA THR A 89 11.64 8.89 10.20
C THR A 89 12.90 9.74 10.22
N LYS A 90 13.37 10.12 11.42
CA LYS A 90 14.59 10.91 11.59
C LYS A 90 15.40 10.41 12.77
N ILE A 91 16.61 9.95 12.52
CA ILE A 91 17.58 9.49 13.53
C ILE A 91 18.59 10.61 13.77
N CYS A 92 18.69 11.08 15.02
CA CYS A 92 19.68 12.08 15.38
C CYS A 92 20.89 11.40 16.03
N VAL A 93 22.07 11.51 15.40
CA VAL A 93 23.33 11.01 15.94
C VAL A 93 23.97 12.10 16.81
N ASN A 94 24.03 11.85 18.11
CA ASN A 94 24.50 12.82 19.13
C ASN A 94 25.94 12.47 19.53
N PRO A 95 26.96 13.15 18.96
CA PRO A 95 28.35 12.93 19.38
C PRO A 95 28.56 13.47 20.80
N THR A 96 29.30 12.72 21.62
CA THR A 96 29.74 13.22 22.93
C THR A 96 30.70 14.40 22.79
N ALA A 97 30.86 15.19 23.86
CA ALA A 97 31.81 16.30 23.87
C ALA A 97 33.24 15.81 23.55
N GLU A 98 33.62 14.63 24.07
CA GLU A 98 34.90 14.01 23.81
C GLU A 98 35.04 13.61 22.32
N PHE A 99 34.04 12.95 21.73
CA PHE A 99 34.04 12.59 20.31
C PHE A 99 34.29 13.80 19.42
N ASN A 100 33.71 14.95 19.74
CA ASN A 100 33.88 16.20 18.99
C ASN A 100 35.30 16.79 19.08
N THR A 101 36.13 16.38 20.04
CA THR A 101 37.55 16.81 20.11
C THR A 101 38.42 16.15 19.05
N TYR A 102 38.00 15.03 18.51
CA TYR A 102 38.69 14.28 17.46
C TYR A 102 38.24 14.75 16.07
N THR A 103 39.01 15.62 15.45
CA THR A 103 38.63 16.34 14.22
C THR A 103 38.23 15.42 13.07
N ASN A 104 39.00 14.37 12.80
CA ASN A 104 38.72 13.46 11.68
C ASN A 104 37.52 12.55 11.98
N LEU A 105 37.34 12.10 13.22
CA LEU A 105 36.11 11.39 13.66
C LEU A 105 34.88 12.30 13.50
N SER A 106 34.97 13.52 13.97
CA SER A 106 33.86 14.48 13.90
C SER A 106 33.44 14.76 12.45
N ARG A 107 34.42 14.94 11.54
CA ARG A 107 34.16 15.14 10.11
C ARG A 107 33.65 13.85 9.43
N GLY A 108 34.18 12.68 9.79
CA GLY A 108 33.72 11.39 9.30
C GLY A 108 32.24 11.16 9.65
N LEU A 109 31.80 11.58 10.85
CA LEU A 109 30.36 11.52 11.20
C LEU A 109 29.52 12.42 10.30
N ASP A 110 30.00 13.62 9.96
CA ASP A 110 29.25 14.50 9.04
C ASP A 110 29.10 13.86 7.65
N GLN A 111 30.16 13.23 7.14
CA GLN A 111 30.15 12.54 5.84
C GLN A 111 29.26 11.29 5.88
N ALA A 112 29.35 10.46 6.91
CA ALA A 112 28.47 9.30 7.08
C ALA A 112 26.99 9.69 7.08
N ILE A 113 26.63 10.80 7.74
CA ILE A 113 25.25 11.33 7.70
C ILE A 113 24.86 11.75 6.28
N ILE A 114 25.75 12.37 5.52
CA ILE A 114 25.52 12.74 4.13
C ILE A 114 25.29 11.49 3.28
N ASN A 115 26.13 10.45 3.42
CA ASN A 115 26.00 9.17 2.69
C ASN A 115 24.60 8.54 2.83
N TYR A 116 24.07 8.50 4.03
CA TYR A 116 22.71 7.99 4.24
C TYR A 116 21.66 8.88 3.60
N ASN A 117 21.77 10.20 3.75
CA ASN A 117 20.74 11.14 3.29
C ASN A 117 20.69 11.28 1.77
N GLU A 118 21.80 11.13 1.07
CA GLU A 118 21.85 11.15 -0.40
C GLU A 118 21.10 9.98 -1.04
N ARG A 119 20.84 8.92 -0.29
CA ARG A 119 20.09 7.76 -0.77
C ARG A 119 18.59 8.01 -0.80
N GLY A 120 18.09 9.08 -0.18
CA GLY A 120 16.65 9.41 -0.17
C GLY A 120 15.79 8.36 0.55
N LEU A 121 16.31 7.71 1.58
CA LEU A 121 15.63 6.65 2.32
C LEU A 121 14.45 7.20 3.14
N ARG A 122 13.53 6.32 3.56
CA ARG A 122 12.45 6.70 4.49
C ARG A 122 12.94 7.18 5.85
N ILE A 123 14.17 6.83 6.23
CA ILE A 123 14.85 7.31 7.43
C ILE A 123 15.92 8.32 7.02
N THR A 124 15.95 9.45 7.66
CA THR A 124 17.00 10.47 7.50
C THR A 124 17.85 10.53 8.74
N PHE A 125 19.11 10.93 8.57
CA PHE A 125 20.04 11.14 9.66
C PHE A 125 20.34 12.63 9.85
N ALA A 126 20.58 13.04 11.08
CA ALA A 126 21.01 14.39 11.38
C ALA A 126 22.04 14.37 12.51
N ARG A 127 23.03 15.26 12.44
CA ARG A 127 23.89 15.50 13.58
C ARG A 127 23.10 16.18 14.69
N GLY A 128 23.14 15.59 15.87
CA GLY A 128 22.42 16.12 17.02
C GLY A 128 23.26 17.07 17.90
N PRO A 129 22.60 17.82 18.77
CA PRO A 129 21.16 17.85 18.96
C PRO A 129 20.42 18.59 17.82
N ALA A 130 19.34 17.98 17.31
CA ALA A 130 18.53 18.56 16.24
C ALA A 130 17.03 18.41 16.59
N SER A 131 16.17 19.24 15.97
CA SER A 131 14.72 19.15 16.15
C SER A 131 14.10 18.06 15.29
N GLY A 132 12.96 17.52 15.74
CA GLY A 132 12.17 16.56 14.98
C GLY A 132 12.77 15.16 14.92
N CYS A 133 13.68 14.79 15.85
CA CYS A 133 14.20 13.44 15.97
C CYS A 133 13.12 12.49 16.47
N THR A 134 12.90 11.39 15.75
CA THR A 134 12.02 10.29 16.16
C THR A 134 12.79 9.15 16.84
N ALA A 135 14.12 9.13 16.70
CA ALA A 135 15.04 8.28 17.43
C ALA A 135 16.42 8.95 17.56
N THR A 136 17.25 8.45 18.48
CA THR A 136 18.59 8.99 18.73
C THR A 136 19.62 7.88 18.85
N ILE A 137 20.85 8.13 18.34
CA ILE A 137 22.03 7.31 18.51
C ILE A 137 23.12 8.19 19.14
N THR A 138 23.81 7.70 20.18
CA THR A 138 24.95 8.39 20.76
C THR A 138 26.23 7.94 20.06
N ALA A 139 27.04 8.88 19.53
CA ALA A 139 28.37 8.59 19.04
C ALA A 139 29.40 8.89 20.13
N GLN A 140 30.12 7.85 20.59
CA GLN A 140 31.08 7.92 21.67
C GLN A 140 32.50 7.58 21.17
N ALA A 141 33.51 8.30 21.62
CA ALA A 141 34.90 7.96 21.42
C ALA A 141 35.42 7.20 22.64
N VAL A 142 36.30 6.18 22.40
CA VAL A 142 37.02 5.43 23.43
C VAL A 142 38.50 5.33 23.08
N SER A 143 39.36 4.97 24.02
CA SER A 143 40.79 4.79 23.73
C SER A 143 41.03 3.54 22.85
N GLY A 144 42.01 3.61 21.93
CA GLY A 144 42.37 2.48 21.07
C GLY A 144 41.92 2.65 19.63
N ILE A 145 42.04 1.57 18.86
CA ILE A 145 41.53 1.40 17.50
C ILE A 145 40.50 0.26 17.52
N GLY A 146 39.31 0.48 16.99
CA GLY A 146 38.22 -0.45 16.93
C GLY A 146 36.90 0.32 16.89
N ALA A 147 35.88 -0.32 16.43
CA ALA A 147 34.52 0.27 16.41
C ALA A 147 33.52 -0.80 16.82
N GLU A 148 32.40 -0.39 17.35
CA GLU A 148 31.29 -1.28 17.71
C GLU A 148 29.95 -0.57 17.68
N SER A 149 28.93 -1.33 17.35
CA SER A 149 27.54 -0.95 17.43
C SER A 149 26.69 -2.13 17.94
N GLY A 150 25.41 -2.16 17.63
CA GLY A 150 24.51 -3.27 17.92
C GLY A 150 23.30 -3.25 17.01
N PHE A 151 22.31 -4.08 17.29
CA PHE A 151 21.15 -4.26 16.42
C PHE A 151 19.89 -3.57 16.95
N PRO A 152 18.94 -3.20 16.06
CA PRO A 152 17.65 -2.62 16.43
C PRO A 152 16.87 -3.54 17.40
N SER A 153 16.02 -2.92 18.19
CA SER A 153 15.10 -3.60 19.11
C SER A 153 13.85 -2.76 19.29
N GLY A 154 12.67 -3.39 19.37
CA GLY A 154 11.39 -2.69 19.52
C GLY A 154 11.08 -1.68 18.42
N GLY A 155 11.61 -1.88 17.21
CA GLY A 155 11.46 -0.94 16.09
C GLY A 155 12.29 0.35 16.22
N LEU A 156 13.17 0.45 17.22
CA LEU A 156 14.12 1.56 17.39
C LEU A 156 15.52 1.15 16.93
N PRO A 157 16.35 2.09 16.40
CA PRO A 157 17.74 1.79 16.11
C PRO A 157 18.50 1.46 17.39
N TYR A 158 19.60 0.76 17.27
CA TYR A 158 20.52 0.63 18.41
C TYR A 158 21.01 2.01 18.86
N GLY A 159 20.95 2.26 20.17
CA GLY A 159 21.07 3.63 20.72
C GLY A 159 22.48 4.20 20.79
N LYS A 160 23.51 3.46 20.30
CA LYS A 160 24.91 3.88 20.50
C LYS A 160 25.83 3.32 19.41
N ILE A 161 26.80 4.12 18.97
CA ILE A 161 28.02 3.67 18.26
C ILE A 161 29.25 4.08 19.07
N ILE A 162 30.26 3.22 19.13
CA ILE A 162 31.52 3.47 19.84
C ILE A 162 32.66 3.38 18.85
N ILE A 163 33.48 4.42 18.75
CA ILE A 163 34.58 4.52 17.81
C ILE A 163 35.87 4.76 18.56
N GLY A 164 36.89 3.96 18.26
CA GLY A 164 38.23 4.13 18.84
C GLY A 164 38.87 5.46 18.42
N ALA A 165 39.33 6.25 19.38
CA ALA A 165 39.96 7.55 19.15
C ALA A 165 41.24 7.46 18.29
N GLY A 166 41.86 6.28 18.19
CA GLY A 166 43.00 6.02 17.30
C GLY A 166 42.67 6.21 15.83
N PHE A 167 41.40 6.06 15.42
CA PHE A 167 40.97 6.35 14.05
C PHE A 167 41.13 7.82 13.66
N ASN A 168 41.21 8.75 14.62
CA ASN A 168 41.51 10.16 14.33
C ASN A 168 42.84 10.39 13.61
N SER A 169 43.76 9.42 13.65
CA SER A 169 45.03 9.48 12.89
C SER A 169 44.92 9.10 11.42
N TYR A 170 43.77 8.54 11.00
CA TYR A 170 43.49 8.17 9.62
C TYR A 170 42.75 9.31 8.88
N SER A 171 42.55 9.15 7.57
CA SER A 171 41.82 10.11 6.75
C SER A 171 40.38 10.29 7.22
N VAL A 172 39.71 11.33 6.75
CA VAL A 172 38.25 11.53 6.98
C VAL A 172 37.47 10.38 6.35
N ASP A 173 37.88 9.92 5.14
CA ASP A 173 37.22 8.86 4.40
C ASP A 173 37.24 7.51 5.15
N VAL A 174 38.37 7.17 5.81
CA VAL A 174 38.42 5.99 6.70
C VAL A 174 37.48 6.14 7.89
N ASN A 175 37.42 7.32 8.50
CA ASN A 175 36.51 7.57 9.61
C ASN A 175 35.04 7.55 9.16
N GLU A 176 34.76 8.07 7.97
CA GLU A 176 33.44 7.99 7.32
C GLU A 176 33.02 6.54 7.10
N HIS A 177 33.90 5.70 6.51
CA HIS A 177 33.65 4.28 6.31
C HIS A 177 33.25 3.59 7.62
N VAL A 178 34.12 3.69 8.64
CA VAL A 178 33.88 3.04 9.93
C VAL A 178 32.57 3.50 10.56
N ILE A 179 32.27 4.79 10.56
CA ILE A 179 31.04 5.33 11.15
C ILE A 179 29.81 4.92 10.34
N THR A 180 29.90 4.90 9.00
CA THR A 180 28.82 4.45 8.13
C THR A 180 28.51 2.97 8.37
N HIS A 181 29.53 2.13 8.54
CA HIS A 181 29.41 0.71 8.89
C HIS A 181 28.70 0.51 10.23
N GLU A 182 29.14 1.19 11.30
CA GLU A 182 28.52 1.05 12.63
C GLU A 182 27.07 1.54 12.67
N LEU A 183 26.76 2.62 11.93
CA LEU A 183 25.38 3.06 11.74
C LEU A 183 24.56 2.01 10.97
N GLY A 184 25.18 1.24 10.06
CA GLY A 184 24.56 0.12 9.36
C GLY A 184 24.09 -0.95 10.33
N HIS A 185 24.93 -1.39 11.29
CA HIS A 185 24.52 -2.30 12.35
C HIS A 185 23.37 -1.71 13.19
N ALA A 186 23.49 -0.45 13.58
CA ALA A 186 22.48 0.24 14.38
C ALA A 186 21.10 0.26 13.75
N ILE A 187 21.01 0.15 12.43
CA ILE A 187 19.73 0.09 11.70
C ILE A 187 19.39 -1.32 11.20
N GLY A 188 20.23 -2.35 11.45
CA GLY A 188 19.89 -3.75 11.24
C GLY A 188 20.67 -4.49 10.15
N PHE A 189 21.70 -3.88 9.55
CA PHE A 189 22.60 -4.61 8.67
C PHE A 189 23.50 -5.56 9.45
N ARG A 190 23.81 -6.70 8.85
CA ARG A 190 24.89 -7.61 9.27
C ARG A 190 26.05 -7.52 8.32
N HIS A 191 27.17 -8.14 8.70
CA HIS A 191 28.30 -8.27 7.78
C HIS A 191 27.87 -9.01 6.51
N SER A 192 28.34 -8.53 5.37
CA SER A 192 28.04 -9.11 4.06
C SER A 192 28.72 -10.46 3.84
N ASP A 193 29.85 -10.69 4.48
CA ASP A 193 30.63 -11.93 4.48
C ASP A 193 30.52 -12.72 5.82
N TYR A 194 29.42 -12.52 6.57
CA TYR A 194 29.19 -13.15 7.88
C TYR A 194 29.37 -14.68 7.86
N TYR A 195 29.08 -15.34 6.73
CA TYR A 195 29.18 -16.78 6.56
C TYR A 195 30.63 -17.28 6.38
N ASP A 196 31.54 -16.42 5.96
CA ASP A 196 32.98 -16.69 5.83
C ASP A 196 33.78 -15.39 5.83
N ARG A 197 34.13 -14.91 7.01
CA ARG A 197 34.92 -13.68 7.19
C ARG A 197 36.32 -13.74 6.59
N SER A 198 36.84 -14.92 6.25
CA SER A 198 38.12 -15.02 5.55
C SER A 198 38.11 -14.32 4.18
N ILE A 199 36.88 -14.05 3.63
CA ILE A 199 36.72 -13.31 2.37
C ILE A 199 37.32 -11.91 2.51
N SER A 200 36.93 -11.13 3.52
CA SER A 200 37.43 -9.75 3.70
C SER A 200 38.62 -9.66 4.67
N CYS A 201 38.68 -10.53 5.68
CA CYS A 201 39.70 -10.46 6.74
C CYS A 201 40.94 -11.30 6.45
N GLY A 202 40.92 -12.19 5.44
CA GLY A 202 42.00 -13.14 5.16
C GLY A 202 42.06 -14.32 6.15
N ASP A 203 41.44 -14.21 7.31
CA ASP A 203 41.18 -15.25 8.29
C ASP A 203 39.84 -15.00 8.99
N GLY A 204 39.31 -15.99 9.67
CA GLY A 204 38.04 -15.90 10.37
C GLY A 204 37.12 -17.04 10.01
N GLY A 205 36.03 -17.17 10.71
CA GLY A 205 35.02 -18.20 10.52
C GLY A 205 33.68 -17.62 10.12
N ASN A 206 32.69 -18.47 10.20
CA ASN A 206 31.29 -18.12 10.04
C ASN A 206 30.80 -17.43 11.34
N GLU A 207 30.15 -16.26 11.22
CA GLU A 207 29.54 -15.52 12.35
C GLU A 207 28.24 -16.15 12.84
N GLY A 208 27.79 -17.23 12.23
CA GLY A 208 26.57 -17.92 12.57
C GLY A 208 25.58 -18.01 11.42
N GLU A 209 25.10 -19.23 11.18
CA GLU A 209 24.15 -19.49 10.13
C GLU A 209 22.74 -19.08 10.51
N ALA A 210 22.20 -18.56 9.53
CA ALA A 210 20.89 -18.48 8.96
C ALA A 210 19.79 -19.30 9.65
N GLY A 211 18.85 -18.74 10.00
CA GLY A 211 17.54 -19.10 10.41
C GLY A 211 16.94 -17.90 11.05
N VAL A 212 17.69 -17.19 11.88
CA VAL A 212 17.09 -16.13 12.68
C VAL A 212 17.91 -14.84 12.75
N GLY A 213 19.23 -14.90 12.55
CA GLY A 213 20.12 -13.74 12.74
C GLY A 213 20.78 -13.17 11.48
N ALA A 214 20.63 -13.81 10.32
CA ALA A 214 21.20 -13.35 9.06
C ALA A 214 20.26 -13.65 7.89
N ILE A 215 19.32 -12.74 7.65
CA ILE A 215 18.34 -12.86 6.57
C ILE A 215 18.88 -12.15 5.34
N HIS A 216 18.98 -12.89 4.23
CA HIS A 216 19.37 -12.31 2.94
C HIS A 216 18.45 -11.18 2.51
N ILE A 217 19.04 -10.11 2.01
CA ILE A 217 18.31 -9.00 1.43
C ILE A 217 18.11 -9.28 -0.07
N PRO A 218 16.86 -9.42 -0.55
CA PRO A 218 16.57 -9.72 -1.94
C PRO A 218 17.18 -8.73 -2.94
N ASN A 219 17.55 -9.23 -4.12
CA ASN A 219 18.17 -8.49 -5.23
C ASN A 219 19.62 -8.08 -5.00
N THR A 220 20.24 -8.51 -3.90
CA THR A 220 21.69 -8.36 -3.71
C THR A 220 22.44 -9.61 -4.20
N PRO A 221 23.76 -9.52 -4.49
CA PRO A 221 24.55 -10.68 -4.96
C PRO A 221 24.50 -11.87 -3.98
N ASN A 222 24.84 -13.06 -4.47
CA ASN A 222 24.82 -14.30 -3.69
C ASN A 222 26.17 -14.68 -3.07
N THR A 223 27.22 -13.89 -3.27
CA THR A 223 28.58 -14.12 -2.75
C THR A 223 29.28 -12.80 -2.45
N ALA A 224 29.80 -12.68 -1.23
CA ALA A 224 30.59 -11.54 -0.82
C ALA A 224 31.94 -11.49 -1.57
N THR A 225 32.43 -10.29 -1.78
CA THR A 225 33.76 -10.03 -2.32
C THR A 225 34.47 -8.97 -1.47
N VAL A 226 35.81 -8.99 -1.46
CA VAL A 226 36.59 -7.96 -0.76
C VAL A 226 36.25 -6.58 -1.34
N GLY A 227 35.79 -5.66 -0.49
CA GLY A 227 35.38 -4.31 -0.91
C GLY A 227 34.06 -4.25 -1.71
N GLY A 228 33.30 -5.36 -1.79
CA GLY A 228 32.01 -5.42 -2.46
C GLY A 228 30.89 -4.76 -1.66
N SER A 229 31.12 -4.48 -0.39
CA SER A 229 30.17 -3.86 0.52
C SER A 229 30.89 -3.07 1.62
N LEU A 230 30.32 -1.93 2.03
CA LEU A 230 30.70 -1.24 3.26
C LEU A 230 30.47 -2.10 4.51
N MET A 231 29.60 -3.10 4.41
CA MET A 231 29.30 -4.05 5.47
C MET A 231 30.18 -5.32 5.43
N ASN A 232 31.32 -5.32 4.74
CA ASN A 232 32.33 -6.38 4.91
C ASN A 232 32.89 -6.35 6.35
N SER A 233 33.12 -7.52 6.95
CA SER A 233 33.67 -7.66 8.31
C SER A 233 35.03 -6.97 8.50
N CYS A 234 35.84 -6.95 7.44
CA CYS A 234 37.12 -6.26 7.39
C CYS A 234 37.26 -5.59 6.01
N GLY A 235 37.79 -4.39 5.98
CA GLY A 235 38.07 -3.74 4.71
C GLY A 235 38.38 -2.29 4.92
N LEU A 236 39.65 -1.95 4.74
CA LEU A 236 40.13 -0.58 4.86
C LEU A 236 40.93 -0.14 3.61
N THR A 237 40.72 -0.77 2.41
CA THR A 237 41.46 -0.35 1.22
C THR A 237 40.80 -0.70 -0.10
N PRO A 238 40.62 0.25 -1.02
CA PRO A 238 40.78 1.70 -0.92
C PRO A 238 39.52 2.35 -0.39
N ASP A 239 39.58 2.97 0.77
CA ASP A 239 38.43 3.45 1.48
C ASP A 239 38.03 4.83 1.01
N ILE A 240 36.86 4.90 0.39
CA ILE A 240 36.24 6.16 0.01
C ILE A 240 35.01 6.47 0.88
N GLY A 241 34.65 5.58 1.84
CA GLY A 241 33.48 5.76 2.71
C GLY A 241 32.10 5.63 2.03
N GLU A 242 32.07 5.41 0.72
CA GLU A 242 30.87 5.46 -0.11
C GLU A 242 30.16 4.09 -0.24
N TRP A 243 28.84 4.10 -0.30
CA TRP A 243 28.02 2.92 -0.53
C TRP A 243 28.29 2.27 -1.89
N THR A 244 28.49 0.97 -1.89
CA THR A 244 28.58 0.18 -3.14
C THR A 244 27.20 0.01 -3.78
N ALA A 245 27.15 -0.47 -5.02
CA ALA A 245 25.87 -0.76 -5.70
C ALA A 245 25.05 -1.81 -4.95
N SER A 246 25.71 -2.79 -4.31
CA SER A 246 25.07 -3.82 -3.49
C SER A 246 24.45 -3.23 -2.22
N ASP A 247 25.18 -2.36 -1.53
CA ASP A 247 24.67 -1.68 -0.33
C ASP A 247 23.49 -0.76 -0.65
N ILE A 248 23.55 -0.03 -1.76
CA ILE A 248 22.44 0.83 -2.23
C ILE A 248 21.18 0.00 -2.51
N THR A 249 21.34 -1.18 -3.12
CA THR A 249 20.24 -2.11 -3.35
C THR A 249 19.64 -2.57 -2.02
N ALA A 250 20.49 -2.93 -1.06
CA ALA A 250 20.06 -3.36 0.28
C ALA A 250 19.37 -2.24 1.06
N LEU A 251 19.92 -1.03 1.07
CA LEU A 251 19.33 0.15 1.72
C LEU A 251 17.95 0.47 1.17
N ASN A 252 17.80 0.48 -0.17
CA ASN A 252 16.53 0.74 -0.83
C ASN A 252 15.50 -0.36 -0.57
N TYR A 253 15.93 -1.60 -0.36
CA TYR A 253 15.05 -2.69 0.03
C TYR A 253 14.56 -2.57 1.48
N LEU A 254 15.48 -2.30 2.42
CA LEU A 254 15.15 -2.23 3.85
C LEU A 254 14.46 -0.93 4.25
N TYR A 255 14.87 0.18 3.65
CA TYR A 255 14.42 1.53 3.98
C TYR A 255 14.03 2.29 2.71
N PRO A 256 13.11 1.76 1.90
CA PRO A 256 12.76 2.36 0.62
C PRO A 256 12.40 3.83 0.81
N HIS A 257 12.74 4.64 -0.17
CA HIS A 257 12.31 6.03 -0.23
C HIS A 257 10.79 6.09 -0.01
N LEU A 258 10.37 6.83 0.99
CA LEU A 258 8.96 7.18 1.08
C LEU A 258 8.71 8.21 -0.02
N PRO A 259 7.79 7.93 -0.96
CA PRO A 259 7.35 8.97 -1.85
C PRO A 259 6.90 10.15 -0.98
N THR A 260 7.59 11.26 -1.06
CA THR A 260 7.27 12.47 -0.30
C THR A 260 6.59 13.45 -1.23
N GLY A 261 5.39 13.86 -0.90
CA GLY A 261 4.63 14.84 -1.64
C GLY A 261 3.17 14.44 -1.81
N PRO A 262 2.29 15.38 -2.12
CA PRO A 262 0.89 15.11 -2.38
C PRO A 262 0.73 14.05 -3.49
N GLY A 263 -0.08 13.02 -3.25
CA GLY A 263 -0.33 11.95 -4.20
C GLY A 263 0.71 10.82 -4.23
N ALA A 264 1.59 10.76 -3.23
CA ALA A 264 2.52 9.65 -3.07
C ALA A 264 1.89 8.48 -2.30
N ALA A 265 2.00 7.25 -2.82
CA ALA A 265 1.46 6.04 -2.20
C ALA A 265 2.52 5.31 -1.36
N ARG A 266 2.15 4.88 -0.16
CA ARG A 266 2.99 4.04 0.69
C ARG A 266 2.35 2.69 0.94
N LYS A 267 3.06 1.60 0.65
CA LYS A 267 2.65 0.26 1.05
C LYS A 267 2.81 0.12 2.58
N VAL A 268 1.71 -0.16 3.26
CA VAL A 268 1.66 -0.27 4.73
C VAL A 268 1.36 -1.67 5.21
N ALA A 269 0.75 -2.50 4.37
CA ALA A 269 0.49 -3.90 4.66
C ALA A 269 0.69 -4.75 3.41
N ALA A 270 1.13 -5.98 3.60
CA ALA A 270 1.36 -6.97 2.56
C ALA A 270 1.00 -8.37 3.06
N GLY A 271 0.68 -9.27 2.15
CA GLY A 271 0.25 -10.63 2.45
C GLY A 271 -1.26 -10.78 2.38
N GLY A 272 -1.84 -11.83 2.94
CA GLY A 272 -3.28 -12.01 2.95
C GLY A 272 -3.97 -11.20 4.05
N PHE A 273 -5.29 -11.07 3.97
CA PHE A 273 -6.08 -10.39 5.00
C PHE A 273 -6.24 -11.22 6.29
N SER A 274 -6.22 -12.54 6.15
CA SER A 274 -6.22 -13.50 7.25
C SER A 274 -5.64 -14.83 6.75
N ALA A 275 -5.14 -15.66 7.68
CA ALA A 275 -4.46 -16.91 7.34
C ALA A 275 -5.31 -17.92 6.53
N ASP A 276 -6.63 -17.84 6.66
CA ASP A 276 -7.60 -18.70 5.99
C ASP A 276 -8.31 -18.02 4.81
N TYR A 277 -7.96 -16.77 4.49
CA TYR A 277 -8.59 -16.05 3.39
C TYR A 277 -8.06 -16.51 2.03
N TRP A 278 -8.97 -16.68 1.09
CA TRP A 278 -8.67 -16.99 -0.30
C TRP A 278 -9.55 -16.20 -1.25
N ALA A 279 -9.05 -15.95 -2.42
CA ALA A 279 -9.82 -15.38 -3.52
C ALA A 279 -9.45 -16.08 -4.83
N ASP A 280 -10.41 -16.10 -5.75
CA ASP A 280 -10.20 -16.58 -7.11
C ASP A 280 -10.73 -15.55 -8.14
N ALA A 281 -10.62 -15.88 -9.41
CA ALA A 281 -11.07 -15.01 -10.48
C ALA A 281 -12.58 -14.69 -10.44
N ALA A 282 -13.39 -15.51 -9.77
CA ALA A 282 -14.82 -15.31 -9.61
C ALA A 282 -15.18 -14.49 -8.37
N THR A 283 -14.27 -14.31 -7.42
CA THR A 283 -14.49 -13.52 -6.21
C THR A 283 -14.83 -12.08 -6.60
N GLN A 284 -15.92 -11.56 -6.03
CA GLN A 284 -16.33 -10.18 -6.19
C GLN A 284 -16.04 -9.41 -4.91
N PHE A 285 -15.48 -8.21 -5.04
CA PHE A 285 -15.20 -7.34 -3.91
C PHE A 285 -16.16 -6.15 -3.95
N LEU A 286 -16.82 -5.93 -2.84
CA LEU A 286 -17.82 -4.88 -2.67
C LEU A 286 -17.28 -3.88 -1.64
N PRO A 287 -16.74 -2.74 -2.08
CA PRO A 287 -16.26 -1.70 -1.15
C PRO A 287 -17.41 -0.90 -0.56
N GLY A 288 -17.24 -0.40 0.65
CA GLY A 288 -18.18 0.46 1.34
C GLY A 288 -17.80 0.62 2.81
N ASP A 289 -18.26 1.68 3.46
CA ASP A 289 -18.18 1.82 4.92
C ASP A 289 -19.30 1.00 5.55
N PHE A 290 -19.03 -0.28 5.91
CA PHE A 290 -20.03 -1.19 6.44
C PHE A 290 -20.26 -1.04 7.95
N ASN A 291 -19.46 -0.26 8.65
CA ASN A 291 -19.63 -0.06 10.08
C ASN A 291 -20.00 1.38 10.46
N GLY A 292 -19.92 2.33 9.54
CA GLY A 292 -20.26 3.74 9.77
C GLY A 292 -19.15 4.51 10.51
N ASP A 293 -17.89 4.05 10.43
CA ASP A 293 -16.78 4.72 11.12
C ASP A 293 -16.02 5.71 10.23
N GLY A 294 -16.49 5.93 9.00
CA GLY A 294 -15.90 6.85 8.03
C GLY A 294 -14.73 6.25 7.24
N LYS A 295 -14.41 4.97 7.44
CA LYS A 295 -13.35 4.29 6.70
C LYS A 295 -13.90 3.31 5.69
N MET A 296 -13.18 3.15 4.59
CA MET A 296 -13.54 2.15 3.59
C MET A 296 -13.27 0.75 4.10
N ASP A 297 -14.32 -0.07 4.08
CA ASP A 297 -14.32 -1.50 4.33
C ASP A 297 -14.59 -2.25 3.03
N PHE A 298 -14.67 -3.57 3.08
CA PHE A 298 -15.15 -4.35 1.94
C PHE A 298 -15.70 -5.72 2.33
N ILE A 299 -16.56 -6.26 1.45
CA ILE A 299 -17.02 -7.64 1.50
C ILE A 299 -16.43 -8.39 0.30
N ALA A 300 -15.80 -9.54 0.57
CA ALA A 300 -15.37 -10.47 -0.46
C ALA A 300 -16.43 -11.57 -0.63
N ILE A 301 -17.03 -11.66 -1.81
CA ILE A 301 -18.12 -12.56 -2.12
C ILE A 301 -17.64 -13.64 -3.10
N HIS A 302 -17.80 -14.89 -2.70
CA HIS A 302 -17.41 -16.07 -3.47
C HIS A 302 -18.66 -16.78 -4.01
N PRO A 303 -19.04 -16.59 -5.28
CA PRO A 303 -20.32 -17.06 -5.80
C PRO A 303 -20.34 -18.52 -6.22
N ARG A 304 -19.39 -19.34 -5.78
CA ARG A 304 -19.32 -20.78 -6.10
C ARG A 304 -19.95 -21.64 -5.01
N SER A 305 -20.81 -22.61 -5.43
CA SER A 305 -21.30 -23.74 -4.60
C SER A 305 -21.90 -23.38 -3.23
N GLY A 306 -22.80 -22.45 -3.22
CA GLY A 306 -23.29 -21.81 -2.00
C GLY A 306 -22.48 -20.56 -1.74
N THR A 307 -23.16 -19.43 -1.62
CA THR A 307 -22.50 -18.14 -1.48
C THR A 307 -21.76 -18.06 -0.17
N TYR A 308 -20.46 -17.90 -0.27
CA TYR A 308 -19.60 -17.63 0.86
C TYR A 308 -19.14 -16.17 0.79
N ALA A 309 -19.18 -15.49 1.90
CA ALA A 309 -18.74 -14.09 1.96
C ALA A 309 -17.98 -13.82 3.26
N ASP A 310 -16.93 -13.04 3.12
CA ASP A 310 -16.14 -12.54 4.24
C ASP A 310 -16.25 -11.02 4.30
N THR A 311 -16.58 -10.48 5.46
CA THR A 311 -16.58 -9.03 5.70
C THR A 311 -15.28 -8.61 6.39
N PHE A 312 -14.67 -7.61 5.84
CA PHE A 312 -13.40 -7.05 6.28
C PHE A 312 -13.57 -5.57 6.63
N LEU A 313 -13.22 -5.21 7.88
CA LEU A 313 -13.24 -3.84 8.35
C LEU A 313 -11.83 -3.27 8.43
N SER A 314 -11.68 -2.00 8.06
CA SER A 314 -10.42 -1.28 8.21
C SER A 314 -10.13 -0.94 9.67
N ASN A 315 -8.85 -1.04 10.05
CA ASN A 315 -8.36 -0.58 11.36
C ASN A 315 -7.87 0.88 11.33
N GLY A 316 -7.89 1.55 10.16
CA GLY A 316 -7.45 2.94 10.00
C GLY A 316 -5.93 3.12 9.87
N ASN A 317 -5.16 2.05 9.89
CA ASN A 317 -3.70 2.08 9.76
C ASN A 317 -3.20 1.30 8.53
N GLY A 318 -4.12 0.97 7.61
CA GLY A 318 -3.86 0.14 6.43
C GLY A 318 -3.95 -1.36 6.68
N THR A 319 -4.12 -1.81 7.93
CA THR A 319 -4.44 -3.21 8.21
C THR A 319 -5.95 -3.44 8.20
N ILE A 320 -6.34 -4.63 7.80
CA ILE A 320 -7.73 -5.03 7.64
C ILE A 320 -7.99 -6.22 8.56
N ARG A 321 -9.16 -6.26 9.21
CA ARG A 321 -9.57 -7.40 10.06
C ARG A 321 -10.83 -8.06 9.53
N LYS A 322 -10.86 -9.37 9.46
CA LYS A 322 -12.05 -10.14 9.14
C LYS A 322 -12.99 -10.18 10.36
N VAL A 323 -14.24 -9.81 10.19
CA VAL A 323 -15.23 -9.72 11.27
C VAL A 323 -16.41 -10.66 11.11
N ALA A 324 -16.74 -11.03 9.87
CA ALA A 324 -17.80 -11.98 9.59
C ALA A 324 -17.39 -12.91 8.45
N SER A 325 -17.94 -14.12 8.46
CA SER A 325 -17.63 -15.19 7.53
C SER A 325 -18.83 -16.11 7.34
N GLY A 326 -18.99 -16.66 6.16
CA GLY A 326 -20.10 -17.53 5.80
C GLY A 326 -21.05 -16.87 4.81
N GLY A 327 -22.25 -17.35 4.67
CA GLY A 327 -23.27 -16.74 3.78
C GLY A 327 -24.00 -15.57 4.44
N PHE A 328 -24.68 -14.76 3.65
CA PHE A 328 -25.46 -13.62 4.15
C PHE A 328 -26.75 -14.02 4.85
N SER A 329 -27.36 -15.10 4.41
CA SER A 329 -28.58 -15.66 5.01
C SER A 329 -28.76 -17.13 4.60
N THR A 330 -29.51 -17.87 5.41
CA THR A 330 -29.81 -19.29 5.11
C THR A 330 -30.58 -19.40 3.78
N GLY A 331 -30.03 -20.19 2.86
CA GLY A 331 -30.62 -20.42 1.54
C GLY A 331 -30.34 -19.35 0.50
N TYR A 332 -29.58 -18.29 0.81
CA TYR A 332 -29.13 -17.36 -0.20
C TYR A 332 -28.00 -18.00 -1.04
N SER A 333 -28.07 -17.82 -2.35
CA SER A 333 -27.01 -18.23 -3.25
C SER A 333 -26.80 -17.18 -4.35
N ALA A 334 -25.54 -16.94 -4.67
CA ALA A 334 -25.13 -16.14 -5.81
C ALA A 334 -24.45 -17.02 -6.85
N ASP A 335 -24.53 -16.62 -8.10
CA ASP A 335 -23.78 -17.21 -9.20
C ASP A 335 -22.96 -16.13 -9.93
N ALA A 336 -22.21 -16.54 -10.95
CA ALA A 336 -21.39 -15.61 -11.73
C ALA A 336 -22.18 -14.51 -12.46
N SER A 337 -23.50 -14.65 -12.59
CA SER A 337 -24.38 -13.65 -13.19
C SER A 337 -24.99 -12.67 -12.17
N THR A 338 -24.89 -12.98 -10.87
CA THR A 338 -25.39 -12.12 -9.80
C THR A 338 -24.65 -10.79 -9.82
N ARG A 339 -25.40 -9.71 -9.76
CA ARG A 339 -24.87 -8.34 -9.69
C ARG A 339 -25.10 -7.78 -8.31
N PHE A 340 -24.07 -7.21 -7.75
CA PHE A 340 -24.14 -6.55 -6.45
C PHE A 340 -24.11 -5.04 -6.66
N LEU A 341 -25.07 -4.36 -6.08
CA LEU A 341 -25.25 -2.91 -6.17
C LEU A 341 -25.06 -2.34 -4.76
N PRO A 342 -23.94 -1.67 -4.47
CA PRO A 342 -23.71 -1.05 -3.16
C PRO A 342 -24.43 0.30 -3.05
N GLY A 343 -24.76 0.70 -1.84
CA GLY A 343 -25.32 2.01 -1.51
C GLY A 343 -25.89 2.02 -0.10
N ASP A 344 -26.02 3.19 0.50
CA ASP A 344 -26.76 3.35 1.75
C ASP A 344 -28.26 3.40 1.43
N PHE A 345 -28.94 2.23 1.45
CA PHE A 345 -30.35 2.11 1.07
C PHE A 345 -31.32 2.44 2.21
N ASN A 346 -30.84 2.65 3.40
CA ASN A 346 -31.70 2.97 4.53
C ASN A 346 -31.45 4.38 5.11
N GLY A 347 -30.37 5.05 4.71
CA GLY A 347 -30.02 6.40 5.14
C GLY A 347 -29.38 6.45 6.54
N ASP A 348 -28.74 5.33 6.97
CA ASP A 348 -28.12 5.26 8.30
C ASP A 348 -26.61 5.56 8.28
N GLY A 349 -26.07 5.94 7.11
CA GLY A 349 -24.66 6.27 6.91
C GLY A 349 -23.75 5.07 6.72
N LYS A 350 -24.33 3.86 6.60
CA LYS A 350 -23.56 2.62 6.36
C LYS A 350 -23.81 2.09 4.97
N ALA A 351 -22.81 1.43 4.42
CA ALA A 351 -22.97 0.76 3.14
C ALA A 351 -23.83 -0.50 3.29
N ASP A 352 -24.85 -0.58 2.45
CA ASP A 352 -25.72 -1.72 2.23
C ASP A 352 -25.49 -2.28 0.83
N PHE A 353 -26.20 -3.32 0.44
CA PHE A 353 -26.18 -3.78 -0.95
C PHE A 353 -27.46 -4.52 -1.37
N ILE A 354 -27.68 -4.51 -2.68
CA ILE A 354 -28.68 -5.35 -3.34
C ILE A 354 -27.97 -6.40 -4.17
N ALA A 355 -28.37 -7.65 -4.03
CA ALA A 355 -27.95 -8.75 -4.91
C ALA A 355 -29.06 -9.02 -5.93
N ILE A 356 -28.79 -8.83 -7.20
CA ILE A 356 -29.74 -8.96 -8.31
C ILE A 356 -29.36 -10.16 -9.17
N HIS A 357 -30.32 -11.07 -9.36
CA HIS A 357 -30.17 -12.30 -10.14
C HIS A 357 -30.95 -12.18 -11.44
N PRO A 358 -30.30 -11.88 -12.58
CA PRO A 358 -31.00 -11.58 -13.83
C PRO A 358 -31.41 -12.82 -14.63
N ARG A 359 -31.37 -14.02 -14.06
CA ARG A 359 -31.74 -15.26 -14.74
C ARG A 359 -33.09 -15.82 -14.24
N GLY A 360 -33.98 -16.12 -15.19
CA GLY A 360 -35.16 -16.93 -14.92
C GLY A 360 -36.30 -16.26 -14.17
N GLY A 361 -36.51 -14.98 -14.38
CA GLY A 361 -37.35 -14.12 -13.56
C GLY A 361 -36.47 -13.39 -12.57
N THR A 362 -36.64 -12.09 -12.53
CA THR A 362 -35.72 -11.26 -11.73
C THR A 362 -35.99 -11.45 -10.26
N TYR A 363 -34.95 -11.94 -9.60
CA TYR A 363 -34.93 -12.10 -8.16
C TYR A 363 -33.87 -11.16 -7.58
N ALA A 364 -34.26 -10.44 -6.55
CA ALA A 364 -33.34 -9.51 -5.86
C ALA A 364 -33.51 -9.65 -4.35
N ASN A 365 -32.38 -9.59 -3.67
CA ASN A 365 -32.30 -9.58 -2.22
C ASN A 365 -31.65 -8.29 -1.76
N THR A 366 -32.26 -7.61 -0.81
CA THR A 366 -31.67 -6.43 -0.18
C THR A 366 -31.07 -6.81 1.16
N PHE A 367 -29.86 -6.37 1.37
CA PHE A 367 -29.06 -6.64 2.56
C PHE A 367 -28.64 -5.31 3.20
N LEU A 368 -28.98 -5.13 4.48
CA LEU A 368 -28.58 -3.97 5.26
C LEU A 368 -27.46 -4.33 6.24
N SER A 369 -26.54 -3.41 6.43
CA SER A 369 -25.49 -3.54 7.44
C SER A 369 -26.05 -3.36 8.85
N ASN A 370 -25.52 -4.13 9.81
CA ASN A 370 -25.81 -3.97 11.23
C ASN A 370 -24.83 -3.02 11.93
N GLY A 371 -23.78 -2.55 11.23
CA GLY A 371 -22.76 -1.66 11.77
C GLY A 371 -21.62 -2.34 12.54
N ASP A 372 -21.64 -3.66 12.65
CA ASP A 372 -20.57 -4.47 13.25
C ASP A 372 -19.82 -5.35 12.23
N GLY A 373 -20.12 -5.12 10.94
CA GLY A 373 -19.62 -5.92 9.82
C GLY A 373 -20.50 -7.13 9.49
N THR A 374 -21.54 -7.43 10.28
CA THR A 374 -22.53 -8.41 9.91
C THR A 374 -23.62 -7.78 9.04
N ILE A 375 -24.20 -8.60 8.18
CA ILE A 375 -25.19 -8.16 7.19
C ILE A 375 -26.47 -8.95 7.42
N ARG A 376 -27.64 -8.29 7.34
CA ARG A 376 -28.94 -8.93 7.45
C ARG A 376 -29.75 -8.76 6.17
N GLN A 377 -30.38 -9.83 5.71
CA GLN A 377 -31.33 -9.76 4.60
C GLN A 377 -32.66 -9.17 5.11
N VAL A 378 -33.17 -8.16 4.42
CA VAL A 378 -34.43 -7.47 4.79
C VAL A 378 -35.52 -7.62 3.75
N ALA A 379 -35.18 -7.87 2.50
CA ALA A 379 -36.11 -8.12 1.43
C ALA A 379 -35.63 -9.22 0.48
N SER A 380 -36.56 -9.92 -0.14
CA SER A 380 -36.30 -10.94 -1.16
C SER A 380 -37.46 -11.00 -2.16
N GLY A 381 -37.17 -11.52 -3.35
CA GLY A 381 -38.08 -11.55 -4.48
C GLY A 381 -37.79 -10.42 -5.45
N GLY A 382 -38.62 -10.05 -6.34
CA GLY A 382 -38.42 -8.90 -7.22
C GLY A 382 -38.74 -7.57 -6.53
N PHE A 383 -38.40 -6.46 -7.15
CA PHE A 383 -38.73 -5.12 -6.64
C PHE A 383 -40.24 -4.80 -6.78
N THR A 384 -40.83 -5.26 -7.87
CA THR A 384 -42.27 -5.21 -8.14
C THR A 384 -42.66 -6.47 -8.90
N ALA A 385 -43.97 -6.79 -8.90
CA ALA A 385 -44.47 -8.02 -9.54
C ALA A 385 -44.24 -8.10 -11.05
N ASP A 386 -44.09 -6.96 -11.71
CA ASP A 386 -43.86 -6.82 -13.16
C ASP A 386 -42.41 -6.50 -13.51
N TYR A 387 -41.47 -6.43 -12.52
CA TYR A 387 -40.09 -6.14 -12.78
C TYR A 387 -39.36 -7.35 -13.39
N TRP A 388 -38.54 -7.06 -14.38
CA TRP A 388 -37.67 -8.03 -15.01
C TRP A 388 -36.27 -7.46 -15.29
N ALA A 389 -35.30 -8.31 -15.32
CA ALA A 389 -33.94 -7.98 -15.77
C ALA A 389 -33.33 -9.14 -16.54
N ASP A 390 -32.47 -8.83 -17.45
CA ASP A 390 -31.64 -9.80 -18.18
C ASP A 390 -30.16 -9.46 -18.09
N ALA A 391 -29.31 -10.25 -18.73
CA ALA A 391 -27.86 -10.04 -18.71
C ALA A 391 -27.42 -8.69 -19.32
N SER A 392 -28.28 -8.04 -20.13
CA SER A 392 -28.01 -6.72 -20.72
C SER A 392 -28.50 -5.54 -19.89
N THR A 393 -29.35 -5.78 -18.88
CA THR A 393 -29.86 -4.72 -17.99
C THR A 393 -28.69 -4.04 -17.28
N GLN A 394 -28.67 -2.72 -17.26
CA GLN A 394 -27.69 -1.93 -16.54
C GLN A 394 -28.37 -1.26 -15.34
N PHE A 395 -27.67 -1.24 -14.21
CA PHE A 395 -28.16 -0.63 -12.99
C PHE A 395 -27.30 0.57 -12.65
N LEU A 396 -27.92 1.72 -12.44
CA LEU A 396 -27.27 2.96 -12.04
C LEU A 396 -27.70 3.28 -10.61
N PRO A 397 -26.82 3.10 -9.61
CA PRO A 397 -27.11 3.54 -8.24
C PRO A 397 -26.89 5.05 -8.10
N GLY A 398 -27.62 5.66 -7.17
CA GLY A 398 -27.47 7.06 -6.80
C GLY A 398 -28.68 7.55 -6.03
N ASP A 399 -28.54 8.62 -5.29
CA ASP A 399 -29.69 9.31 -4.65
C ASP A 399 -30.39 10.18 -5.71
N PHE A 400 -31.42 9.63 -6.37
CA PHE A 400 -32.13 10.32 -7.44
C PHE A 400 -33.22 11.27 -6.93
N ASN A 401 -33.50 11.27 -5.65
CA ASN A 401 -34.54 12.14 -5.09
C ASN A 401 -33.99 13.18 -4.09
N GLY A 402 -32.74 13.05 -3.66
CA GLY A 402 -32.10 13.97 -2.73
C GLY A 402 -32.49 13.74 -1.26
N ASP A 403 -32.93 12.51 -0.91
CA ASP A 403 -33.40 12.21 0.46
C ASP A 403 -32.28 11.56 1.33
N GLY A 404 -31.07 11.47 0.80
CA GLY A 404 -29.90 10.89 1.48
C GLY A 404 -29.84 9.37 1.44
N LYS A 405 -30.74 8.70 0.68
CA LYS A 405 -30.72 7.26 0.51
C LYS A 405 -30.37 6.89 -0.92
N ALA A 406 -29.66 5.80 -1.06
CA ALA A 406 -29.37 5.29 -2.39
C ALA A 406 -30.65 4.72 -3.04
N ASP A 407 -30.90 5.17 -4.25
CA ASP A 407 -31.91 4.70 -5.19
C ASP A 407 -31.23 3.97 -6.35
N PHE A 408 -31.97 3.53 -7.35
CA PHE A 408 -31.38 3.05 -8.58
C PHE A 408 -32.29 3.15 -9.78
N ILE A 409 -31.69 3.22 -10.97
CA ILE A 409 -32.36 3.10 -12.25
C ILE A 409 -31.93 1.79 -12.91
N ALA A 410 -32.91 0.98 -13.35
CA ALA A 410 -32.67 -0.19 -14.16
C ALA A 410 -32.93 0.15 -15.64
N ILE A 411 -31.92 0.02 -16.50
CA ILE A 411 -31.99 0.35 -17.92
C ILE A 411 -31.89 -0.94 -18.74
N HIS A 412 -32.86 -1.13 -19.61
CA HIS A 412 -32.98 -2.30 -20.47
C HIS A 412 -32.71 -1.89 -21.94
N PRO A 413 -31.51 -2.15 -22.48
CA PRO A 413 -31.14 -1.63 -23.80
C PRO A 413 -31.67 -2.44 -24.99
N ARG A 414 -32.52 -3.43 -24.78
CA ARG A 414 -33.04 -4.28 -25.86
C ARG A 414 -34.44 -3.87 -26.30
N GLY A 415 -34.64 -3.70 -27.62
CA GLY A 415 -35.96 -3.56 -28.21
C GLY A 415 -36.63 -2.19 -28.03
N GLY A 416 -35.85 -1.15 -27.95
CA GLY A 416 -36.27 0.18 -27.52
C GLY A 416 -35.91 0.35 -26.05
N THR A 417 -35.28 1.44 -25.73
CA THR A 417 -34.77 1.64 -24.37
C THR A 417 -35.89 1.80 -23.38
N TYR A 418 -35.94 0.86 -22.47
CA TYR A 418 -36.88 0.87 -21.36
C TYR A 418 -36.12 1.07 -20.05
N ALA A 419 -36.61 1.91 -19.19
CA ALA A 419 -35.98 2.17 -17.89
C ALA A 419 -37.01 2.29 -16.79
N ASP A 420 -36.70 1.69 -15.65
CA ASP A 420 -37.48 1.79 -14.42
C ASP A 420 -36.67 2.50 -13.34
N THR A 421 -37.23 3.51 -12.71
CA THR A 421 -36.64 4.18 -11.55
C THR A 421 -37.26 3.65 -10.27
N PHE A 422 -36.40 3.23 -9.36
CA PHE A 422 -36.76 2.69 -8.06
C PHE A 422 -36.20 3.59 -6.96
N LEU A 423 -37.10 4.17 -6.15
CA LEU A 423 -36.70 4.93 -4.97
C LEU A 423 -36.78 4.06 -3.71
N SER A 424 -35.79 4.23 -2.84
CA SER A 424 -35.76 3.53 -1.56
C SER A 424 -36.86 4.01 -0.61
N ASN A 425 -37.42 3.07 0.13
CA ASN A 425 -38.36 3.38 1.24
C ASN A 425 -37.63 3.50 2.60
N GLY A 426 -36.28 3.36 2.63
CA GLY A 426 -35.49 3.43 3.85
C GLY A 426 -35.50 2.18 4.73
N ASN A 427 -36.15 1.10 4.29
CA ASN A 427 -36.26 -0.16 5.03
C ASN A 427 -35.77 -1.37 4.22
N GLY A 428 -35.05 -1.12 3.11
CA GLY A 428 -34.56 -2.14 2.17
C GLY A 428 -35.62 -2.57 1.13
N THR A 429 -36.81 -1.97 1.11
CA THR A 429 -37.78 -2.13 0.01
C THR A 429 -37.74 -0.91 -0.89
N PHE A 430 -38.21 -1.10 -2.12
CA PHE A 430 -38.17 -0.06 -3.15
C PHE A 430 -39.59 0.15 -3.73
N ARG A 431 -39.86 1.36 -4.19
CA ARG A 431 -41.06 1.69 -4.97
C ARG A 431 -40.64 2.13 -6.36
N LYS A 432 -41.29 1.56 -7.38
CA LYS A 432 -41.11 2.01 -8.75
C LYS A 432 -41.92 3.31 -8.96
N VAL A 433 -41.25 4.36 -9.39
CA VAL A 433 -41.86 5.70 -9.53
C VAL A 433 -41.94 6.17 -10.96
N ALA A 434 -41.08 5.66 -11.82
CA ALA A 434 -41.09 5.94 -13.25
C ALA A 434 -40.82 4.68 -14.06
N SER A 435 -41.35 4.63 -15.27
CA SER A 435 -41.28 3.48 -16.16
C SER A 435 -41.39 3.94 -17.61
N GLY A 436 -40.71 3.27 -18.51
CA GLY A 436 -40.63 3.62 -19.93
C GLY A 436 -39.31 4.23 -20.30
N GLY A 437 -39.21 4.90 -21.43
CA GLY A 437 -37.99 5.59 -21.83
C GLY A 437 -37.79 6.92 -21.13
N PHE A 438 -36.59 7.47 -21.16
CA PHE A 438 -36.27 8.77 -20.55
C PHE A 438 -36.79 9.95 -21.38
N SER A 439 -36.86 9.79 -22.69
CA SER A 439 -37.38 10.79 -23.62
C SER A 439 -37.83 10.13 -24.92
N ALA A 440 -38.69 10.79 -25.67
CA ALA A 440 -39.12 10.28 -26.96
C ALA A 440 -37.96 10.18 -27.92
N GLY A 441 -37.77 9.00 -28.49
CA GLY A 441 -36.66 8.74 -29.42
C GLY A 441 -35.31 8.43 -28.78
N TYR A 442 -35.18 8.41 -27.44
CA TYR A 442 -33.95 7.95 -26.80
C TYR A 442 -33.76 6.45 -27.01
N TRP A 443 -32.55 6.07 -27.27
CA TRP A 443 -32.17 4.67 -27.43
C TRP A 443 -30.85 4.37 -26.73
N ALA A 444 -30.70 3.14 -26.27
CA ALA A 444 -29.43 2.60 -25.77
C ALA A 444 -29.20 1.22 -26.35
N ASP A 445 -27.96 0.85 -26.52
CA ASP A 445 -27.53 -0.50 -26.88
C ASP A 445 -26.48 -1.04 -25.90
N ALA A 446 -26.01 -2.25 -26.16
CA ALA A 446 -24.99 -2.88 -25.30
C ALA A 446 -23.64 -2.14 -25.25
N SER A 447 -23.40 -1.20 -26.17
CA SER A 447 -22.18 -0.36 -26.20
C SER A 447 -22.36 0.97 -25.47
N THR A 448 -23.60 1.37 -25.17
CA THR A 448 -23.88 2.60 -24.43
C THR A 448 -23.22 2.56 -23.05
N ARG A 449 -22.54 3.63 -22.72
CA ARG A 449 -21.90 3.81 -21.40
C ARG A 449 -22.67 4.85 -20.62
N PHE A 450 -22.88 4.57 -19.34
CA PHE A 450 -23.53 5.48 -18.44
C PHE A 450 -22.54 5.98 -17.39
N LEU A 451 -22.50 7.29 -17.18
CA LEU A 451 -21.77 7.94 -16.11
C LEU A 451 -22.80 8.53 -15.15
N THR A 452 -22.68 8.21 -13.87
CA THR A 452 -23.52 8.78 -12.81
C THR A 452 -22.76 9.85 -12.04
N GLY A 453 -23.45 10.87 -11.56
CA GLY A 453 -22.91 11.95 -10.75
C GLY A 453 -23.91 13.08 -10.61
N ASP A 454 -23.72 13.95 -9.65
CA ASP A 454 -24.47 15.21 -9.56
C ASP A 454 -23.84 16.23 -10.53
N PHE A 455 -24.38 16.28 -11.76
CA PHE A 455 -23.85 17.14 -12.83
C PHE A 455 -24.36 18.56 -12.77
N ASN A 456 -25.31 18.87 -11.90
CA ASN A 456 -25.86 20.22 -11.79
C ASN A 456 -25.61 20.87 -10.42
N GLY A 457 -25.15 20.10 -9.42
CA GLY A 457 -24.84 20.57 -8.08
C GLY A 457 -26.07 20.73 -7.19
N ASP A 458 -27.17 19.98 -7.47
CA ASP A 458 -28.41 20.08 -6.69
C ASP A 458 -28.53 18.99 -5.61
N GLY A 459 -27.49 18.19 -5.43
CA GLY A 459 -27.45 17.12 -4.43
C GLY A 459 -28.12 15.83 -4.88
N LYS A 460 -28.55 15.73 -6.14
CA LYS A 460 -29.21 14.53 -6.68
C LYS A 460 -28.34 13.86 -7.74
N ALA A 461 -28.44 12.55 -7.82
CA ALA A 461 -27.76 11.81 -8.86
C ALA A 461 -28.40 12.06 -10.23
N ASP A 462 -27.58 12.43 -11.18
CA ASP A 462 -27.88 12.57 -12.60
C ASP A 462 -27.14 11.50 -13.39
N PHE A 463 -27.30 11.45 -14.71
CA PHE A 463 -26.48 10.59 -15.54
C PHE A 463 -26.28 11.10 -16.97
N ILE A 464 -25.18 10.65 -17.57
CA ILE A 464 -24.88 10.85 -18.99
C ILE A 464 -24.90 9.48 -19.67
N ALA A 465 -25.60 9.39 -20.80
CA ALA A 465 -25.55 8.22 -21.68
C ALA A 465 -24.68 8.54 -22.89
N ILE A 466 -23.59 7.81 -23.09
CA ILE A 466 -22.60 8.01 -24.15
C ILE A 466 -22.65 6.83 -25.12
N HIS A 467 -22.82 7.12 -26.39
CA HIS A 467 -22.88 6.15 -27.48
C HIS A 467 -21.62 6.23 -28.33
N PRO A 468 -20.64 5.31 -28.16
CA PRO A 468 -19.36 5.43 -28.82
C PRO A 468 -19.32 4.88 -30.26
N ARG A 469 -20.45 4.64 -30.89
CA ARG A 469 -20.54 4.14 -32.27
C ARG A 469 -21.02 5.20 -33.26
N GLY A 470 -20.28 5.35 -34.34
CA GLY A 470 -20.74 6.11 -35.52
C GLY A 470 -20.76 7.64 -35.39
N GLY A 471 -19.83 8.20 -34.68
CA GLY A 471 -19.84 9.58 -34.25
C GLY A 471 -20.37 9.64 -32.83
N THR A 472 -19.66 10.29 -31.96
CA THR A 472 -20.00 10.27 -30.54
C THR A 472 -21.25 11.06 -30.28
N TYR A 473 -22.24 10.36 -29.79
CA TYR A 473 -23.50 10.93 -29.36
C TYR A 473 -23.64 10.75 -27.84
N ALA A 474 -23.98 11.81 -27.15
CA ALA A 474 -24.19 11.78 -25.69
C ALA A 474 -25.45 12.54 -25.33
N ASN A 475 -26.18 12.00 -24.38
CA ASN A 475 -27.35 12.61 -23.78
C ASN A 475 -27.13 12.81 -22.29
N THR A 476 -27.39 14.02 -21.81
CA THR A 476 -27.36 14.31 -20.38
C THR A 476 -28.78 14.33 -19.83
N PHE A 477 -28.97 13.65 -18.73
CA PHE A 477 -30.22 13.48 -18.03
C PHE A 477 -30.08 13.97 -16.60
N LEU A 478 -30.93 14.92 -16.19
CA LEU A 478 -30.97 15.42 -14.84
C LEU A 478 -32.20 14.87 -14.10
N SER A 479 -32.02 14.58 -12.82
CA SER A 479 -33.14 14.20 -11.95
C SER A 479 -34.02 15.37 -11.62
N ASN A 480 -35.34 15.12 -11.54
CA ASN A 480 -36.35 16.10 -11.08
C ASN A 480 -36.58 16.03 -9.56
N GLY A 481 -35.98 15.04 -8.86
CA GLY A 481 -36.15 14.84 -7.42
C GLY A 481 -37.37 14.04 -7.00
N ASP A 482 -38.20 13.61 -7.94
CA ASP A 482 -39.35 12.73 -7.70
C ASP A 482 -39.16 11.32 -8.29
N GLY A 483 -37.93 11.05 -8.77
CA GLY A 483 -37.55 9.82 -9.49
C GLY A 483 -37.83 9.88 -10.99
N THR A 484 -38.42 10.95 -11.50
CA THR A 484 -38.47 11.18 -12.95
C THR A 484 -37.18 11.87 -13.43
N ILE A 485 -36.84 11.60 -14.65
CA ILE A 485 -35.59 12.08 -15.27
C ILE A 485 -35.94 12.91 -16.50
N ARG A 486 -35.27 14.04 -16.71
CA ARG A 486 -35.46 14.88 -17.88
C ARG A 486 -34.16 14.97 -18.70
N GLN A 487 -34.26 14.81 -20.00
CA GLN A 487 -33.15 15.06 -20.91
C GLN A 487 -32.95 16.57 -21.07
N VAL A 488 -31.71 17.03 -20.87
CA VAL A 488 -31.36 18.46 -20.94
C VAL A 488 -30.38 18.77 -22.07
N ALA A 489 -29.59 17.80 -22.50
CA ALA A 489 -28.68 17.94 -23.62
C ALA A 489 -28.65 16.68 -24.48
N SER A 490 -28.34 16.86 -25.76
CA SER A 490 -28.16 15.79 -26.73
C SER A 490 -27.16 16.20 -27.82
N GLY A 491 -26.55 15.21 -28.44
CA GLY A 491 -25.50 15.43 -29.44
C GLY A 491 -24.13 15.16 -28.81
N GLY A 492 -23.07 15.58 -29.30
CA GLY A 492 -21.76 15.44 -28.63
C GLY A 492 -21.53 16.50 -27.55
N PHE A 493 -20.46 16.40 -26.80
CA PHE A 493 -20.08 17.41 -25.82
C PHE A 493 -19.50 18.66 -26.50
N THR A 494 -18.76 18.46 -27.58
CA THR A 494 -18.25 19.50 -28.48
C THR A 494 -18.27 18.98 -29.91
N ALA A 495 -18.19 19.88 -30.89
CA ALA A 495 -18.28 19.52 -32.30
C ALA A 495 -17.16 18.58 -32.78
N ASP A 496 -16.01 18.61 -32.12
CA ASP A 496 -14.82 17.82 -32.42
C ASP A 496 -14.65 16.61 -31.50
N TYR A 497 -15.58 16.38 -30.56
CA TYR A 497 -15.46 15.25 -29.62
C TYR A 497 -15.78 13.92 -30.30
N TRP A 498 -14.97 12.92 -30.00
CA TRP A 498 -15.18 11.56 -30.45
C TRP A 498 -14.91 10.55 -29.34
N ALA A 499 -15.54 9.40 -29.40
CA ALA A 499 -15.26 8.26 -28.55
C ALA A 499 -15.37 6.96 -29.33
N ASP A 500 -14.62 5.97 -28.91
CA ASP A 500 -14.71 4.61 -29.43
C ASP A 500 -14.89 3.59 -28.27
N ALA A 501 -14.94 2.32 -28.63
CA ALA A 501 -15.10 1.25 -27.64
C ALA A 501 -13.94 1.16 -26.63
N ALA A 502 -12.76 1.71 -26.94
CA ALA A 502 -11.60 1.72 -26.07
C ALA A 502 -11.57 2.93 -25.13
N THR A 503 -12.31 4.02 -25.45
CA THR A 503 -12.37 5.22 -24.62
C THR A 503 -12.75 4.87 -23.17
N ARG A 504 -12.03 5.42 -22.20
CA ARG A 504 -12.32 5.32 -20.78
C ARG A 504 -12.86 6.66 -20.28
N PHE A 505 -13.89 6.61 -19.45
CA PHE A 505 -14.47 7.80 -18.83
C PHE A 505 -14.25 7.72 -17.34
N LEU A 506 -13.69 8.77 -16.77
CA LEU A 506 -13.46 8.92 -15.32
C LEU A 506 -14.39 10.05 -14.83
N PRO A 507 -15.50 9.74 -14.15
CA PRO A 507 -16.32 10.77 -13.52
C PRO A 507 -15.71 11.23 -12.20
N GLY A 508 -15.99 12.48 -11.81
CA GLY A 508 -15.59 13.05 -10.53
C GLY A 508 -15.58 14.56 -10.56
N ASP A 509 -15.59 15.19 -9.41
CA ASP A 509 -15.42 16.64 -9.27
C ASP A 509 -13.93 17.00 -9.41
N PHE A 510 -13.49 17.30 -10.64
CA PHE A 510 -12.09 17.62 -10.92
C PHE A 510 -11.73 19.09 -10.66
N ASN A 511 -12.69 19.94 -10.37
CA ASN A 511 -12.43 21.35 -10.10
C ASN A 511 -12.76 21.78 -8.67
N GLY A 512 -13.41 20.93 -7.87
CA GLY A 512 -13.77 21.20 -6.48
C GLY A 512 -14.97 22.13 -6.33
N ASP A 513 -15.85 22.21 -7.36
CA ASP A 513 -17.01 23.10 -7.32
C ASP A 513 -18.32 22.41 -6.86
N GLY A 514 -18.21 21.15 -6.43
CA GLY A 514 -19.32 20.33 -5.95
C GLY A 514 -20.16 19.70 -7.06
N LYS A 515 -19.73 19.80 -8.32
CA LYS A 515 -20.42 19.18 -9.45
C LYS A 515 -19.56 18.09 -10.07
N ALA A 516 -20.19 17.03 -10.52
CA ALA A 516 -19.48 15.99 -11.23
C ALA A 516 -19.05 16.48 -12.62
N ASP A 517 -17.78 16.28 -12.90
CA ASP A 517 -17.11 16.48 -14.18
C ASP A 517 -16.74 15.11 -14.75
N PHE A 518 -16.02 15.07 -15.87
CA PHE A 518 -15.42 13.83 -16.35
C PHE A 518 -14.19 14.04 -17.24
N ILE A 519 -13.33 13.03 -17.26
CA ILE A 519 -12.22 12.93 -18.21
C ILE A 519 -12.50 11.78 -19.18
N ALA A 520 -12.36 12.04 -20.48
CA ALA A 520 -12.40 11.01 -21.51
C ALA A 520 -10.97 10.70 -21.97
N ILE A 521 -10.54 9.46 -21.79
CA ILE A 521 -9.19 8.97 -22.11
C ILE A 521 -9.26 8.02 -23.30
N HIS A 522 -8.48 8.31 -24.33
CA HIS A 522 -8.40 7.54 -25.56
C HIS A 522 -7.05 6.80 -25.64
N PRO A 523 -6.99 5.49 -25.32
CA PRO A 523 -5.72 4.78 -25.22
C PRO A 523 -5.09 4.33 -26.54
N ARG A 524 -5.60 4.75 -27.69
CA ARG A 524 -5.09 4.34 -28.99
C ARG A 524 -4.26 5.41 -29.67
N GLY A 525 -3.06 5.02 -30.15
CA GLY A 525 -2.25 5.87 -31.04
C GLY A 525 -1.55 7.04 -30.38
N GLY A 526 -1.14 6.91 -29.15
CA GLY A 526 -0.72 7.99 -28.27
C GLY A 526 -1.89 8.40 -27.39
N THR A 527 -1.63 8.48 -26.09
CA THR A 527 -2.72 8.76 -25.14
C THR A 527 -3.22 10.17 -25.31
N TYR A 528 -4.46 10.26 -25.69
CA TYR A 528 -5.20 11.51 -25.80
C TYR A 528 -6.29 11.55 -24.72
N ALA A 529 -6.43 12.68 -24.06
CA ALA A 529 -7.45 12.87 -23.06
C ALA A 529 -8.09 14.26 -23.15
N ASP A 530 -9.39 14.29 -22.97
CA ASP A 530 -10.19 15.50 -22.90
C ASP A 530 -10.82 15.62 -21.51
N THR A 531 -10.66 16.77 -20.86
CA THR A 531 -11.32 17.09 -19.61
C THR A 531 -12.54 17.97 -19.86
N PHE A 532 -13.66 17.56 -19.34
CA PHE A 532 -14.95 18.24 -19.46
C PHE A 532 -15.47 18.65 -18.09
N LEU A 533 -15.60 19.95 -17.86
CA LEU A 533 -16.20 20.50 -16.65
C LEU A 533 -17.68 20.82 -16.86
N SER A 534 -18.49 20.55 -15.84
CA SER A 534 -19.91 20.84 -15.88
C SER A 534 -20.23 22.34 -15.85
N ASN A 535 -21.24 22.74 -16.60
CA ASN A 535 -21.81 24.09 -16.58
C ASN A 535 -23.04 24.20 -15.66
N ALA A 536 -23.32 23.20 -14.82
CA ALA A 536 -24.48 23.09 -13.91
C ALA A 536 -25.88 23.00 -14.59
N ASN A 537 -25.95 22.95 -15.88
CA ASN A 537 -27.20 22.87 -16.64
C ASN A 537 -27.30 21.60 -17.50
N GLY A 538 -26.41 20.64 -17.26
CA GLY A 538 -26.28 19.40 -18.03
C GLY A 538 -25.48 19.54 -19.32
N THR A 539 -24.90 20.70 -19.61
CA THR A 539 -23.90 20.87 -20.67
C THR A 539 -22.51 20.89 -20.07
N PHE A 540 -21.52 20.61 -20.90
CA PHE A 540 -20.11 20.55 -20.49
C PHE A 540 -19.26 21.46 -21.35
N ARG A 541 -18.20 21.98 -20.79
CA ARG A 541 -17.14 22.70 -21.50
C ARG A 541 -15.86 21.91 -21.49
N LYS A 542 -15.25 21.71 -22.63
CA LYS A 542 -13.91 21.12 -22.73
C LYS A 542 -12.88 22.16 -22.31
N VAL A 543 -12.07 21.83 -21.30
CA VAL A 543 -11.09 22.78 -20.71
C VAL A 543 -9.66 22.36 -20.94
N ALA A 544 -9.41 21.08 -21.15
CA ALA A 544 -8.09 20.55 -21.47
C ALA A 544 -8.19 19.46 -22.55
N SER A 545 -7.14 19.33 -23.33
CA SER A 545 -7.06 18.41 -24.47
C SER A 545 -5.61 18.03 -24.71
N GLY A 546 -5.38 16.79 -25.13
CA GLY A 546 -4.06 16.23 -25.35
C GLY A 546 -3.67 15.22 -24.28
N GLY A 547 -2.42 14.91 -24.12
CA GLY A 547 -1.96 14.00 -23.06
C GLY A 547 -1.84 14.71 -21.72
N PHE A 548 -1.73 13.94 -20.64
CA PHE A 548 -1.56 14.48 -19.28
C PHE A 548 -0.13 14.96 -19.00
N SER A 549 0.85 14.31 -19.61
CA SER A 549 2.25 14.67 -19.52
C SER A 549 3.01 14.17 -20.76
N ALA A 550 4.16 14.80 -21.04
CA ALA A 550 5.02 14.34 -22.13
C ALA A 550 5.49 12.89 -21.87
N GLY A 551 5.26 12.02 -22.85
CA GLY A 551 5.62 10.61 -22.75
C GLY A 551 4.63 9.72 -21.99
N TYR A 552 3.55 10.24 -21.43
CA TYR A 552 2.51 9.38 -20.85
C TYR A 552 1.79 8.58 -21.94
N TRP A 553 1.56 7.33 -21.64
CA TRP A 553 0.84 6.41 -22.52
C TRP A 553 -0.16 5.56 -21.72
N ALA A 554 -1.22 5.17 -22.38
CA ALA A 554 -2.18 4.21 -21.87
C ALA A 554 -2.49 3.16 -22.94
N GLU A 555 -2.81 1.98 -22.50
CA GLU A 555 -3.24 0.85 -23.32
C GLU A 555 -4.56 0.28 -22.83
N ALA A 556 -5.11 -0.68 -23.55
CA ALA A 556 -6.38 -1.31 -23.16
C ALA A 556 -6.34 -1.99 -21.78
N ALA A 557 -5.15 -2.42 -21.34
CA ALA A 557 -4.96 -3.05 -20.02
C ALA A 557 -4.79 -2.03 -18.89
N THR A 558 -4.53 -0.76 -19.17
CA THR A 558 -4.37 0.28 -18.15
C THR A 558 -5.61 0.36 -17.27
N ARG A 559 -5.41 0.36 -15.95
CA ARG A 559 -6.44 0.54 -14.93
C ARG A 559 -6.36 1.95 -14.39
N PHE A 560 -7.52 2.57 -14.19
CA PHE A 560 -7.61 3.89 -13.60
C PHE A 560 -8.36 3.80 -12.28
N LEU A 561 -7.76 4.35 -11.23
CA LEU A 561 -8.39 4.53 -9.92
C LEU A 561 -8.66 6.01 -9.74
N THR A 562 -9.87 6.37 -9.39
CA THR A 562 -10.27 7.75 -9.09
C THR A 562 -10.46 7.94 -7.60
N GLY A 563 -10.13 9.10 -7.07
CA GLY A 563 -10.30 9.48 -5.68
C GLY A 563 -9.56 10.79 -5.39
N ASP A 564 -9.86 11.42 -4.28
CA ASP A 564 -9.07 12.55 -3.78
C ASP A 564 -7.82 11.99 -3.08
N PHE A 565 -6.72 11.85 -3.84
CA PHE A 565 -5.49 11.23 -3.34
C PHE A 565 -4.58 12.18 -2.55
N ASN A 566 -4.91 13.45 -2.48
CA ASN A 566 -4.12 14.45 -1.77
C ASN A 566 -4.89 15.18 -0.68
N GLY A 567 -6.20 14.96 -0.54
CA GLY A 567 -7.06 15.57 0.48
C GLY A 567 -7.43 17.03 0.19
N ASP A 568 -7.41 17.46 -1.08
CA ASP A 568 -7.72 18.86 -1.44
C ASP A 568 -9.18 19.06 -1.88
N GLY A 569 -10.01 18.04 -1.78
CA GLY A 569 -11.42 18.06 -2.13
C GLY A 569 -11.70 17.91 -3.63
N LYS A 570 -10.68 17.58 -4.44
CA LYS A 570 -10.83 17.36 -5.88
C LYS A 570 -10.53 15.92 -6.24
N VAL A 571 -11.20 15.42 -7.26
CA VAL A 571 -10.91 14.07 -7.73
C VAL A 571 -9.64 14.06 -8.54
N ASP A 572 -8.75 13.16 -8.17
CA ASP A 572 -7.49 12.82 -8.81
C ASP A 572 -7.60 11.44 -9.47
N PHE A 573 -6.53 10.94 -10.09
CA PHE A 573 -6.50 9.56 -10.54
C PHE A 573 -5.10 8.95 -10.57
N ILE A 574 -5.06 7.62 -10.45
CA ILE A 574 -3.87 6.81 -10.64
C ILE A 574 -4.08 5.94 -11.88
N ALA A 575 -3.13 5.96 -12.80
CA ALA A 575 -3.09 5.06 -13.95
C ALA A 575 -2.10 3.93 -13.69
N ILE A 576 -2.55 2.68 -13.69
CA ILE A 576 -1.76 1.49 -13.40
C ILE A 576 -1.67 0.63 -14.66
N HIS A 577 -0.45 0.28 -15.04
CA HIS A 577 -0.14 -0.51 -16.22
C HIS A 577 0.33 -1.91 -15.78
N PRO A 578 -0.51 -2.95 -15.82
CA PRO A 578 -0.19 -4.25 -15.27
C PRO A 578 0.60 -5.17 -16.23
N GLY A 579 1.10 -4.65 -17.33
CA GLY A 579 1.84 -5.44 -18.33
C GLY A 579 3.34 -5.15 -18.31
N GLY A 580 4.18 -6.20 -18.16
CA GLY A 580 5.63 -6.10 -18.39
C GLY A 580 6.44 -5.40 -17.29
N GLY A 581 6.05 -5.52 -16.06
CA GLY A 581 6.57 -4.76 -14.92
C GLY A 581 5.56 -3.68 -14.55
N THR A 582 5.17 -3.64 -13.31
CA THR A 582 4.10 -2.73 -12.89
C THR A 582 4.57 -1.30 -12.90
N TYR A 583 3.96 -0.53 -13.73
CA TYR A 583 4.19 0.90 -13.83
C TYR A 583 2.91 1.66 -13.45
N ALA A 584 3.04 2.67 -12.62
CA ALA A 584 1.91 3.49 -12.17
C ALA A 584 2.27 4.96 -12.19
N ASN A 585 1.31 5.78 -12.60
CA ASN A 585 1.42 7.23 -12.61
C ASN A 585 0.31 7.82 -11.76
N THR A 586 0.66 8.69 -10.83
CA THR A 586 -0.31 9.46 -10.05
C THR A 586 -0.48 10.85 -10.66
N PHE A 587 -1.71 11.22 -10.86
CA PHE A 587 -2.12 12.48 -11.47
C PHE A 587 -3.05 13.24 -10.53
N LEU A 588 -2.68 14.46 -10.19
CA LEU A 588 -3.49 15.35 -9.36
C LEU A 588 -4.16 16.43 -10.20
N SER A 589 -5.38 16.76 -9.82
CA SER A 589 -6.09 17.90 -10.41
C SER A 589 -5.51 19.24 -9.94
N ASN A 590 -5.46 20.20 -10.85
CA ASN A 590 -5.08 21.57 -10.51
C ASN A 590 -6.30 22.46 -10.16
N GLY A 591 -7.53 21.91 -10.28
CA GLY A 591 -8.77 22.62 -9.99
C GLY A 591 -9.31 23.50 -11.14
N ASP A 592 -8.62 23.56 -12.25
CA ASP A 592 -9.05 24.28 -13.46
C ASP A 592 -9.41 23.33 -14.62
N GLY A 593 -9.40 22.02 -14.32
CA GLY A 593 -9.59 20.94 -15.28
C GLY A 593 -8.30 20.46 -15.95
N THR A 594 -7.16 21.09 -15.66
CA THR A 594 -5.86 20.54 -16.05
C THR A 594 -5.37 19.57 -14.98
N ILE A 595 -4.56 18.62 -15.41
CA ILE A 595 -4.05 17.52 -14.58
C ILE A 595 -2.52 17.57 -14.61
N ARG A 596 -1.87 17.37 -13.48
CA ARG A 596 -0.41 17.28 -13.37
C ARG A 596 0.02 15.92 -12.87
N GLN A 597 1.03 15.34 -13.47
CA GLN A 597 1.66 14.12 -12.98
C GLN A 597 2.58 14.45 -11.80
N VAL A 598 2.43 13.74 -10.68
CA VAL A 598 3.22 13.94 -9.47
C VAL A 598 4.12 12.76 -9.13
N ALA A 599 3.76 11.56 -9.59
CA ALA A 599 4.56 10.36 -9.39
C ALA A 599 4.54 9.47 -10.65
N SER A 600 5.61 8.72 -10.84
CA SER A 600 5.75 7.73 -11.91
C SER A 600 6.68 6.60 -11.49
N GLY A 601 6.53 5.45 -12.12
CA GLY A 601 7.22 4.22 -11.75
C GLY A 601 6.31 3.30 -10.96
N GLY A 602 6.80 2.32 -10.25
CA GLY A 602 5.99 1.49 -9.37
C GLY A 602 5.68 2.21 -8.05
N PHE A 603 4.77 1.66 -7.27
CA PHE A 603 4.50 2.17 -5.91
C PHE A 603 5.61 1.81 -4.94
N THR A 604 6.19 0.63 -5.11
CA THR A 604 7.36 0.14 -4.40
C THR A 604 8.19 -0.74 -5.34
N ALA A 605 9.46 -0.98 -5.00
CA ALA A 605 10.36 -1.77 -5.83
C ALA A 605 9.90 -3.23 -6.04
N ASP A 606 9.14 -3.78 -5.09
CA ASP A 606 8.63 -5.15 -5.10
C ASP A 606 7.16 -5.26 -5.52
N TYR A 607 6.52 -4.12 -5.86
CA TYR A 607 5.12 -4.15 -6.28
C TYR A 607 4.98 -4.69 -7.71
N TRP A 608 4.01 -5.58 -7.87
CA TRP A 608 3.63 -6.13 -9.16
C TRP A 608 2.11 -6.17 -9.32
N ALA A 609 1.65 -6.10 -10.53
CA ALA A 609 0.26 -6.32 -10.87
C ALA A 609 0.16 -7.08 -12.20
N ASP A 610 -0.89 -7.85 -12.34
CA ASP A 610 -1.23 -8.55 -13.56
C ASP A 610 -2.70 -8.28 -13.97
N ALA A 611 -3.15 -8.91 -15.02
CA ALA A 611 -4.51 -8.74 -15.51
C ALA A 611 -5.59 -9.23 -14.51
N ALA A 612 -5.23 -10.10 -13.57
CA ALA A 612 -6.15 -10.63 -12.55
C ALA A 612 -6.21 -9.74 -11.31
N THR A 613 -5.21 -8.88 -11.07
CA THR A 613 -5.16 -7.98 -9.91
C THR A 613 -6.43 -7.13 -9.84
N ARG A 614 -7.03 -7.04 -8.66
CA ARG A 614 -8.19 -6.19 -8.35
C ARG A 614 -7.73 -5.02 -7.50
N PHE A 615 -8.21 -3.83 -7.82
CA PHE A 615 -7.93 -2.63 -7.05
C PHE A 615 -9.21 -2.13 -6.40
N LEU A 616 -9.15 -1.86 -5.11
CA LEU A 616 -10.23 -1.26 -4.34
C LEU A 616 -9.76 0.13 -3.88
N PRO A 617 -10.23 1.22 -4.50
CA PRO A 617 -9.97 2.56 -4.00
C PRO A 617 -10.93 2.91 -2.86
N GLY A 618 -10.49 3.77 -1.95
CA GLY A 618 -11.30 4.32 -0.85
C GLY A 618 -10.42 4.78 0.30
N ASP A 619 -10.96 5.60 1.18
CA ASP A 619 -10.25 6.07 2.38
C ASP A 619 -10.19 4.94 3.43
N PHE A 620 -9.13 4.12 3.39
CA PHE A 620 -8.91 3.03 4.35
C PHE A 620 -8.25 3.50 5.65
N SER A 621 -7.74 4.72 5.67
CA SER A 621 -7.10 5.30 6.85
C SER A 621 -8.05 6.17 7.68
N GLY A 622 -9.05 6.75 7.08
CA GLY A 622 -9.95 7.71 7.69
C GLY A 622 -9.34 9.12 7.78
N ASP A 623 -8.34 9.42 6.94
CA ASP A 623 -7.66 10.72 6.95
C ASP A 623 -8.23 11.71 5.92
N GLY A 624 -9.27 11.31 5.20
CA GLY A 624 -9.92 12.10 4.16
C GLY A 624 -9.28 11.99 2.78
N LYS A 625 -8.22 11.18 2.63
CA LYS A 625 -7.62 10.90 1.33
C LYS A 625 -8.02 9.52 0.84
N ALA A 626 -8.16 9.39 -0.45
CA ALA A 626 -8.38 8.08 -1.05
C ALA A 626 -7.08 7.25 -1.01
N ASP A 627 -7.18 6.07 -0.47
CA ASP A 627 -6.16 5.02 -0.45
C ASP A 627 -6.54 3.92 -1.45
N PHE A 628 -5.79 2.83 -1.51
CA PHE A 628 -6.22 1.66 -2.28
C PHE A 628 -5.61 0.34 -1.79
N ILE A 629 -6.33 -0.75 -2.06
CA ILE A 629 -5.85 -2.11 -1.86
C ILE A 629 -5.69 -2.77 -3.22
N ALA A 630 -4.53 -3.39 -3.47
CA ALA A 630 -4.28 -4.25 -4.62
C ALA A 630 -4.39 -5.71 -4.19
N ILE A 631 -5.34 -6.45 -4.76
CA ILE A 631 -5.63 -7.85 -4.43
C ILE A 631 -5.25 -8.74 -5.61
N HIS A 632 -4.44 -9.75 -5.35
CA HIS A 632 -3.94 -10.71 -6.32
C HIS A 632 -4.59 -12.07 -6.08
N PRO A 633 -5.64 -12.46 -6.83
CA PRO A 633 -6.42 -13.66 -6.55
C PRO A 633 -5.83 -14.96 -7.10
N GLY A 634 -4.61 -14.95 -7.61
CA GLY A 634 -3.95 -16.12 -8.20
C GLY A 634 -2.92 -16.77 -7.26
N GLY A 635 -3.05 -18.09 -7.00
CA GLY A 635 -1.99 -18.86 -6.37
C GLY A 635 -1.79 -18.71 -4.85
N GLY A 636 -2.81 -18.34 -4.14
CA GLY A 636 -2.78 -17.90 -2.75
C GLY A 636 -3.05 -16.40 -2.72
N THR A 637 -4.03 -15.99 -1.96
CA THR A 637 -4.47 -14.60 -2.00
C THR A 637 -3.44 -13.71 -1.35
N TYR A 638 -2.89 -12.83 -2.14
CA TYR A 638 -1.96 -11.81 -1.72
C TYR A 638 -2.60 -10.43 -1.89
N ALA A 639 -2.44 -9.56 -0.93
CA ALA A 639 -2.97 -8.20 -1.00
C ALA A 639 -1.97 -7.19 -0.43
N ASP A 640 -1.84 -6.08 -1.10
CA ASP A 640 -1.05 -4.94 -0.67
C ASP A 640 -1.97 -3.76 -0.41
N THR A 641 -1.84 -3.14 0.76
CA THR A 641 -2.54 -1.91 1.11
C THR A 641 -1.62 -0.72 0.97
N PHE A 642 -2.09 0.28 0.25
CA PHE A 642 -1.38 1.53 0.00
C PHE A 642 -2.15 2.69 0.58
N LEU A 643 -1.52 3.45 1.49
CA LEU A 643 -2.04 4.72 1.99
C LEU A 643 -1.39 5.89 1.26
N MET A 644 -2.17 6.95 1.02
CA MET A 644 -1.71 8.15 0.31
C MET A 644 -1.24 9.25 1.28
N TYR A 645 -0.29 10.11 0.83
CA TYR A 645 0.29 11.20 1.63
C TYR A 645 -0.07 12.58 1.11
#